data_23fce2fd3242d052f717b5384f7cb829
#
_entry.id   23fce2fd3242d052f717b5384f7cb829
#
_cell.length_a   1.000
_cell.length_b   1.000
_cell.length_c   1.000
_cell.angle_alpha   90.00
_cell.angle_beta   90.00
_cell.angle_gamma   90.00
#
_symmetry.space_group_name_H-M   'P 1'
#
loop_
_entity.id
_entity.type
_entity.pdbx_description
1 polymer ?
#
loop_
_entity_poly.entity_id
_entity_poly.type
_entity_poly.pdbx_seq_one_letter_code
_entity_poly.pdbx_strand_id
1 'polypeptide(L)'
;MRFRLAFSFICMIASVVHAQKIVSVKSPDGQVQLNVTLSDKVYYDVISRGETLIEKGHLGMTLDCATIGSNPVMRSKKVKTVEETVQPLMSLKSAQIENKYTSLMMNMKGNYSVEWRVYDDGVAYRIHTNLKGRVKVLSEDFNIQLKEDTRLVLQQPRGFKTSCEEEYTNVQSASWKQDDRMSELPLVIAGKNQKMFVSEFCLFDYPGMFMKGNADNSLSAVHPQVPLEFGDDGDRSVKITKEADYIAETDGTRSYPWRYIHITADDKDMVCNTMPMRLAPASEIADPSWIRPGKTTWEWWNGSIPYGPDVNFKSGLNIETYKYFVDFAAANGLEYILMDEGWAKSTRDPFTPNPDIDLHELIDYAKSKNVGVILWLTWLTVENHPTMFETFEKWGVSGVKIDFMDRQDQWMVKFYERTAKAAAEHHIFVDYHGAYHPSGLEYKYPNVLTFEGVRGMEYMGGCTPRNSAYYPAIRNAAGPMDYTPGAMLCAQPDCFSSRRPNSASIGTRAYQMALYVVFESNLQMLADNPTLYNMYPDCRDYIASCPVNWDETRVLAAEFGEYTIVARRSGNKWYIGGITNETARDIDVKLDFLAEGLSYNATSFTDGINSSVQAMDYRKESTRLSRNNTIRIHMVRNGGYAAVLEP
;
A
#
# COMPACT_ATOMS: atom_id res chain seq x y z
N MET A 1 -79.91 -1.25 -42.32
CA MET A 1 -79.10 -2.07 -41.37
C MET A 1 -77.73 -2.30 -41.98
N ARG A 2 -76.74 -1.54 -41.56
CA ARG A 2 -75.36 -1.67 -42.06
C ARG A 2 -74.49 -2.16 -40.91
N PHE A 3 -73.96 -3.38 -40.97
CA PHE A 3 -72.98 -3.95 -40.05
C PHE A 3 -71.60 -3.39 -40.38
N ARG A 4 -70.95 -2.76 -39.39
CA ARG A 4 -69.55 -2.43 -39.44
C ARG A 4 -68.75 -3.52 -38.70
N LEU A 5 -67.92 -4.28 -39.42
CA LEU A 5 -66.94 -5.16 -38.86
C LEU A 5 -65.73 -4.28 -38.37
N ALA A 6 -65.41 -4.33 -37.08
CA ALA A 6 -64.23 -3.79 -36.53
C ALA A 6 -63.12 -4.88 -36.55
N PHE A 7 -62.07 -4.64 -37.30
CA PHE A 7 -60.83 -5.47 -37.26
C PHE A 7 -59.93 -4.98 -36.11
N SER A 8 -59.80 -5.77 -35.03
CA SER A 8 -58.82 -5.54 -33.99
C SER A 8 -57.45 -6.08 -34.44
N PHE A 9 -56.51 -5.20 -34.67
CA PHE A 9 -55.12 -5.56 -34.88
C PHE A 9 -54.48 -5.84 -33.50
N ILE A 10 -54.22 -7.13 -33.19
CA ILE A 10 -53.42 -7.53 -32.05
C ILE A 10 -51.96 -7.42 -32.48
N CYS A 11 -51.25 -6.36 -32.01
CA CYS A 11 -49.80 -6.26 -32.10
C CYS A 11 -49.17 -7.25 -31.12
N MET A 12 -48.73 -8.41 -31.60
CA MET A 12 -47.83 -9.28 -30.85
C MET A 12 -46.47 -8.59 -30.75
N ILE A 13 -46.18 -8.04 -29.59
CA ILE A 13 -44.82 -7.66 -29.24
C ILE A 13 -44.07 -8.96 -28.96
N ALA A 14 -43.29 -9.42 -29.94
CA ALA A 14 -42.33 -10.50 -29.74
C ALA A 14 -41.22 -9.98 -28.84
N SER A 15 -41.28 -10.31 -27.56
CA SER A 15 -40.17 -10.15 -26.64
C SER A 15 -39.05 -11.06 -27.13
N VAL A 16 -38.02 -10.50 -27.72
CA VAL A 16 -36.76 -11.24 -28.03
C VAL A 16 -36.12 -11.57 -26.70
N VAL A 17 -36.41 -12.74 -26.16
CA VAL A 17 -35.65 -13.30 -25.04
C VAL A 17 -34.26 -13.59 -25.57
N HIS A 18 -33.32 -12.71 -25.31
CA HIS A 18 -31.91 -13.01 -25.52
C HIS A 18 -31.53 -14.18 -24.61
N ALA A 19 -31.15 -15.30 -25.20
CA ALA A 19 -30.68 -16.44 -24.45
C ALA A 19 -29.43 -16.02 -23.64
N GLN A 20 -29.56 -16.08 -22.32
CA GLN A 20 -28.50 -15.77 -21.37
C GLN A 20 -27.30 -16.69 -21.63
N LYS A 21 -26.14 -16.12 -21.92
CA LYS A 21 -24.89 -16.88 -22.19
C LYS A 21 -24.00 -16.87 -20.99
N ILE A 22 -23.76 -18.03 -20.41
CA ILE A 22 -22.87 -18.19 -19.25
C ILE A 22 -21.53 -18.75 -19.70
N VAL A 23 -20.46 -18.20 -19.21
CA VAL A 23 -19.08 -18.69 -19.34
C VAL A 23 -18.53 -18.95 -17.94
N SER A 24 -18.21 -20.22 -17.66
CA SER A 24 -17.65 -20.61 -16.37
C SER A 24 -16.18 -20.98 -16.55
N VAL A 25 -15.32 -20.55 -15.63
CA VAL A 25 -13.93 -20.93 -15.50
C VAL A 25 -13.60 -21.17 -14.03
N LYS A 26 -12.60 -22.04 -13.79
CA LYS A 26 -12.11 -22.35 -12.44
C LYS A 26 -10.64 -22.01 -12.32
N SER A 27 -10.21 -21.78 -11.09
CA SER A 27 -8.80 -21.72 -10.71
C SER A 27 -8.06 -23.03 -11.04
N PRO A 28 -6.73 -23.03 -11.09
CA PRO A 28 -5.95 -24.24 -11.35
C PRO A 28 -6.24 -25.38 -10.37
N ASP A 29 -6.47 -25.09 -9.09
CA ASP A 29 -6.86 -26.08 -8.06
C ASP A 29 -8.37 -26.41 -8.04
N GLY A 30 -9.18 -25.63 -8.79
CA GLY A 30 -10.61 -25.81 -8.90
C GLY A 30 -11.44 -25.27 -7.74
N GLN A 31 -10.83 -24.62 -6.75
CA GLN A 31 -11.55 -24.13 -5.54
C GLN A 31 -12.25 -22.79 -5.77
N VAL A 32 -11.70 -21.93 -6.64
CA VAL A 32 -12.33 -20.67 -7.03
C VAL A 32 -12.98 -20.83 -8.41
N GLN A 33 -14.26 -20.50 -8.52
CA GLN A 33 -15.02 -20.52 -9.77
C GLN A 33 -15.57 -19.15 -10.06
N LEU A 34 -15.34 -18.69 -11.28
CA LEU A 34 -15.93 -17.48 -11.86
C LEU A 34 -16.98 -17.89 -12.90
N ASN A 35 -18.21 -17.36 -12.78
CA ASN A 35 -19.23 -17.45 -13.80
C ASN A 35 -19.49 -16.06 -14.37
N VAL A 36 -19.29 -15.87 -15.67
CA VAL A 36 -19.61 -14.61 -16.36
C VAL A 36 -20.87 -14.82 -17.17
N THR A 37 -21.90 -14.02 -16.87
CA THR A 37 -23.20 -14.07 -17.50
C THR A 37 -23.43 -12.84 -18.37
N LEU A 38 -23.67 -13.06 -19.66
CA LEU A 38 -23.98 -12.02 -20.64
C LEU A 38 -25.50 -11.91 -20.82
N SER A 39 -26.07 -10.77 -20.44
CA SER A 39 -27.49 -10.43 -20.56
C SER A 39 -27.60 -8.96 -21.01
N ASP A 40 -28.33 -8.13 -20.32
CA ASP A 40 -28.34 -6.65 -20.49
C ASP A 40 -27.05 -5.98 -20.04
N LYS A 41 -26.34 -6.61 -19.09
CA LYS A 41 -24.99 -6.25 -18.64
C LYS A 41 -24.04 -7.44 -18.69
N VAL A 42 -22.75 -7.21 -18.38
CA VAL A 42 -21.78 -8.26 -18.04
C VAL A 42 -21.88 -8.48 -16.54
N TYR A 43 -22.56 -9.56 -16.14
CA TYR A 43 -22.64 -9.99 -14.75
C TYR A 43 -21.56 -11.02 -14.43
N TYR A 44 -21.21 -11.11 -13.15
CA TYR A 44 -20.28 -12.14 -12.69
C TYR A 44 -20.66 -12.64 -11.29
N ASP A 45 -20.41 -13.94 -11.07
CA ASP A 45 -20.50 -14.57 -9.77
C ASP A 45 -19.13 -15.13 -9.41
N VAL A 46 -18.77 -15.02 -8.13
CA VAL A 46 -17.55 -15.61 -7.57
C VAL A 46 -17.95 -16.61 -6.49
N ILE A 47 -17.51 -17.85 -6.71
CA ILE A 47 -17.74 -18.97 -5.80
C ILE A 47 -16.38 -19.45 -5.33
N SER A 48 -16.15 -19.54 -4.04
CA SER A 48 -14.93 -20.06 -3.46
C SER A 48 -15.24 -21.18 -2.46
N ARG A 49 -14.57 -22.32 -2.62
CA ARG A 49 -14.77 -23.50 -1.74
C ARG A 49 -16.25 -23.88 -1.55
N GLY A 50 -17.05 -23.73 -2.61
CA GLY A 50 -18.48 -24.03 -2.59
C GLY A 50 -19.40 -22.94 -2.01
N GLU A 51 -18.85 -21.84 -1.48
CA GLU A 51 -19.58 -20.68 -0.99
C GLU A 51 -19.66 -19.59 -2.08
N THR A 52 -20.86 -19.07 -2.35
CA THR A 52 -21.04 -17.93 -3.25
C THR A 52 -20.75 -16.65 -2.47
N LEU A 53 -19.65 -15.98 -2.83
CA LEU A 53 -19.19 -14.76 -2.18
C LEU A 53 -19.75 -13.51 -2.86
N ILE A 54 -19.86 -13.55 -4.20
CA ILE A 54 -20.45 -12.48 -5.01
C ILE A 54 -21.50 -13.10 -5.90
N GLU A 55 -22.70 -12.53 -5.88
CA GLU A 55 -23.83 -12.96 -6.70
C GLU A 55 -24.31 -11.79 -7.57
N LYS A 56 -24.24 -11.94 -8.90
CA LYS A 56 -24.64 -10.89 -9.86
C LYS A 56 -23.90 -9.55 -9.71
N GLY A 57 -22.62 -9.55 -9.30
CA GLY A 57 -21.78 -8.40 -9.51
C GLY A 57 -21.77 -8.03 -11.00
N HIS A 58 -21.54 -6.78 -11.35
CA HIS A 58 -21.52 -6.39 -12.76
C HIS A 58 -20.41 -5.40 -13.05
N LEU A 59 -20.05 -5.31 -14.33
CA LEU A 59 -19.01 -4.42 -14.81
C LEU A 59 -19.38 -3.78 -16.15
N GLY A 60 -18.84 -2.60 -16.39
CA GLY A 60 -19.02 -1.86 -17.62
C GLY A 60 -18.33 -0.51 -17.59
N MET A 61 -18.52 0.26 -18.65
CA MET A 61 -17.95 1.60 -18.77
C MET A 61 -18.76 2.41 -19.78
N THR A 62 -19.05 3.66 -19.44
CA THR A 62 -19.67 4.61 -20.36
C THR A 62 -18.60 5.54 -20.91
N LEU A 63 -18.45 5.52 -22.24
CA LEU A 63 -17.58 6.42 -22.98
C LEU A 63 -18.44 7.44 -23.73
N ASP A 64 -17.84 8.55 -24.15
CA ASP A 64 -18.47 9.53 -25.03
C ASP A 64 -18.92 8.95 -26.38
N CYS A 65 -18.24 7.89 -26.85
CA CYS A 65 -18.49 7.27 -28.15
C CYS A 65 -19.09 5.85 -28.09
N ALA A 66 -19.18 5.21 -26.90
CA ALA A 66 -19.64 3.83 -26.75
C ALA A 66 -20.02 3.51 -25.29
N THR A 67 -20.88 2.50 -25.11
CA THR A 67 -21.14 1.91 -23.79
C THR A 67 -20.64 0.47 -23.76
N ILE A 68 -19.62 0.22 -22.98
CA ILE A 68 -18.99 -1.09 -22.78
C ILE A 68 -19.79 -1.86 -21.72
N GLY A 69 -20.06 -3.14 -21.97
CA GLY A 69 -20.79 -4.00 -21.05
C GLY A 69 -22.32 -3.90 -21.14
N SER A 70 -22.88 -2.99 -21.95
CA SER A 70 -24.32 -2.92 -22.19
C SER A 70 -24.71 -3.84 -23.36
N ASN A 71 -25.74 -4.69 -23.17
CA ASN A 71 -26.20 -5.68 -24.14
C ASN A 71 -25.01 -6.41 -24.83
N PRO A 72 -24.10 -7.04 -24.04
CA PRO A 72 -22.83 -7.53 -24.52
C PRO A 72 -22.99 -8.73 -25.46
N VAL A 73 -22.33 -8.69 -26.61
CA VAL A 73 -22.26 -9.79 -27.58
C VAL A 73 -20.85 -10.31 -27.68
N MET A 74 -20.61 -11.52 -27.22
CA MET A 74 -19.30 -12.17 -27.29
C MET A 74 -19.05 -12.73 -28.69
N ARG A 75 -17.95 -12.31 -29.31
CA ARG A 75 -17.47 -12.84 -30.60
C ARG A 75 -16.68 -14.13 -30.42
N SER A 76 -15.75 -14.15 -29.47
CA SER A 76 -14.93 -15.31 -29.17
C SER A 76 -14.45 -15.29 -27.73
N LYS A 77 -14.03 -16.44 -27.23
CA LYS A 77 -13.33 -16.56 -25.95
C LYS A 77 -12.10 -17.43 -26.10
N LYS A 78 -11.10 -17.17 -25.27
CA LYS A 78 -9.91 -18.01 -25.11
C LYS A 78 -9.68 -18.26 -23.63
N VAL A 79 -9.51 -19.53 -23.28
CA VAL A 79 -9.17 -19.96 -21.92
C VAL A 79 -7.81 -20.63 -21.98
N LYS A 80 -6.93 -20.31 -21.03
CA LYS A 80 -5.63 -20.98 -20.87
C LYS A 80 -5.22 -20.96 -19.39
N THR A 81 -4.53 -21.98 -18.95
CA THR A 81 -3.80 -21.97 -17.68
C THR A 81 -2.42 -21.36 -17.92
N VAL A 82 -2.00 -20.49 -17.02
CA VAL A 82 -0.68 -19.86 -16.99
C VAL A 82 -0.01 -20.27 -15.70
N GLU A 83 1.26 -20.63 -15.79
CA GLU A 83 2.11 -21.00 -14.67
C GLU A 83 3.50 -20.40 -14.93
N GLU A 84 3.92 -19.47 -14.09
CA GLU A 84 5.18 -18.77 -14.21
C GLU A 84 5.69 -18.35 -12.83
N THR A 85 6.96 -18.01 -12.72
CA THR A 85 7.54 -17.47 -11.48
C THR A 85 7.84 -15.99 -11.67
N VAL A 86 7.32 -15.15 -10.78
CA VAL A 86 7.66 -13.73 -10.70
C VAL A 86 8.83 -13.56 -9.73
N GLN A 87 9.83 -12.80 -10.15
CA GLN A 87 10.96 -12.38 -9.31
C GLN A 87 10.92 -10.85 -9.20
N PRO A 88 10.31 -10.31 -8.14
CA PRO A 88 10.25 -8.86 -7.99
C PRO A 88 11.65 -8.29 -7.74
N LEU A 89 11.96 -7.15 -8.34
CA LEU A 89 13.22 -6.44 -8.09
C LEU A 89 13.37 -6.10 -6.60
N MET A 90 12.26 -5.66 -5.98
CA MET A 90 12.16 -5.39 -4.53
C MET A 90 11.36 -6.51 -3.87
N SER A 91 12.06 -7.40 -3.17
CA SER A 91 11.44 -8.56 -2.53
C SER A 91 10.86 -8.23 -1.15
N LEU A 92 9.74 -7.51 -1.12
CA LEU A 92 9.06 -7.13 0.14
C LEU A 92 8.58 -8.33 0.94
N LYS A 93 8.15 -9.40 0.28
CA LYS A 93 7.61 -10.62 0.92
C LYS A 93 8.45 -11.85 0.60
N SER A 94 8.85 -12.01 -0.66
CA SER A 94 9.58 -13.19 -1.12
C SER A 94 10.35 -12.86 -2.41
N ALA A 95 11.53 -13.47 -2.56
CA ALA A 95 12.35 -13.33 -3.76
C ALA A 95 11.77 -14.08 -4.97
N GLN A 96 10.87 -15.06 -4.75
CA GLN A 96 10.20 -15.81 -5.80
C GLN A 96 8.73 -16.00 -5.45
N ILE A 97 7.86 -15.74 -6.41
CA ILE A 97 6.40 -15.79 -6.26
C ILE A 97 5.83 -16.64 -7.39
N GLU A 98 5.09 -17.68 -7.03
CA GLU A 98 4.35 -18.48 -8.01
C GLU A 98 3.18 -17.65 -8.56
N ASN A 99 3.10 -17.51 -9.89
CA ASN A 99 2.02 -16.85 -10.59
C ASN A 99 1.26 -17.86 -11.44
N LYS A 100 0.28 -18.51 -10.84
CA LYS A 100 -0.52 -19.55 -11.44
C LYS A 100 -2.00 -19.18 -11.45
N TYR A 101 -2.61 -19.19 -12.63
CA TYR A 101 -4.00 -18.80 -12.81
C TYR A 101 -4.62 -19.36 -14.10
N THR A 102 -5.94 -19.39 -14.14
CA THR A 102 -6.70 -19.61 -15.37
C THR A 102 -7.07 -18.24 -15.96
N SER A 103 -6.60 -17.97 -17.17
CA SER A 103 -6.95 -16.76 -17.94
C SER A 103 -8.16 -17.03 -18.81
N LEU A 104 -9.14 -16.10 -18.76
CA LEU A 104 -10.28 -16.05 -19.69
C LEU A 104 -10.26 -14.69 -20.41
N MET A 105 -9.97 -14.70 -21.71
CA MET A 105 -10.08 -13.55 -22.59
C MET A 105 -11.40 -13.62 -23.37
N MET A 106 -12.27 -12.63 -23.20
CA MET A 106 -13.57 -12.53 -23.89
C MET A 106 -13.52 -11.38 -24.88
N ASN A 107 -13.51 -11.67 -26.19
CA ASN A 107 -13.55 -10.64 -27.23
C ASN A 107 -15.01 -10.31 -27.54
N MET A 108 -15.37 -9.05 -27.45
CA MET A 108 -16.75 -8.56 -27.54
C MET A 108 -17.00 -7.81 -28.86
N LYS A 109 -18.23 -7.70 -29.26
CA LYS A 109 -18.66 -6.76 -30.31
C LYS A 109 -18.54 -5.34 -29.75
N GLY A 110 -18.06 -4.38 -30.56
CA GLY A 110 -17.83 -3.00 -30.10
C GLY A 110 -16.35 -2.70 -29.80
N ASN A 111 -15.44 -3.54 -30.31
CA ASN A 111 -13.97 -3.33 -30.23
C ASN A 111 -13.44 -3.21 -28.79
N TYR A 112 -13.93 -4.07 -27.92
CA TYR A 112 -13.40 -4.24 -26.57
C TYR A 112 -13.26 -5.72 -26.22
N SER A 113 -12.48 -6.00 -25.19
CA SER A 113 -12.40 -7.32 -24.56
C SER A 113 -12.33 -7.17 -23.04
N VAL A 114 -12.74 -8.25 -22.37
CA VAL A 114 -12.59 -8.39 -20.91
C VAL A 114 -11.65 -9.53 -20.64
N GLU A 115 -10.55 -9.24 -19.95
CA GLU A 115 -9.60 -10.23 -19.48
C GLU A 115 -9.88 -10.53 -18.01
N TRP A 116 -10.07 -11.82 -17.71
CA TRP A 116 -10.17 -12.33 -16.36
C TRP A 116 -8.98 -13.22 -16.02
N ARG A 117 -8.52 -13.16 -14.79
CA ARG A 117 -7.58 -14.10 -14.20
C ARG A 117 -8.23 -14.70 -12.95
N VAL A 118 -8.32 -16.02 -12.89
CA VAL A 118 -8.86 -16.77 -11.77
C VAL A 118 -7.72 -17.52 -11.12
N TYR A 119 -7.34 -17.05 -9.93
CA TYR A 119 -6.29 -17.60 -9.09
C TYR A 119 -6.88 -18.56 -8.06
N ASP A 120 -6.06 -19.39 -7.42
CA ASP A 120 -6.48 -20.28 -6.34
C ASP A 120 -6.93 -19.50 -5.08
N ASP A 121 -6.52 -18.23 -5.00
CA ASP A 121 -6.78 -17.30 -3.91
C ASP A 121 -7.49 -15.99 -4.36
N GLY A 122 -8.16 -15.98 -5.52
CA GLY A 122 -8.89 -14.78 -5.92
C GLY A 122 -9.18 -14.64 -7.40
N VAL A 123 -9.71 -13.48 -7.76
CA VAL A 123 -10.05 -13.12 -9.13
C VAL A 123 -9.62 -11.70 -9.45
N ALA A 124 -9.23 -11.48 -10.70
CA ALA A 124 -8.94 -10.15 -11.23
C ALA A 124 -9.55 -10.00 -12.61
N TYR A 125 -9.99 -8.76 -12.96
CA TYR A 125 -10.33 -8.45 -14.34
C TYR A 125 -9.83 -7.08 -14.74
N ARG A 126 -9.69 -6.90 -16.05
CA ARG A 126 -9.53 -5.59 -16.68
C ARG A 126 -10.22 -5.53 -18.04
N ILE A 127 -10.55 -4.32 -18.44
CA ILE A 127 -11.12 -4.03 -19.75
C ILE A 127 -9.99 -3.61 -20.70
N HIS A 128 -10.05 -4.06 -21.94
CA HIS A 128 -9.22 -3.57 -23.03
C HIS A 128 -10.13 -2.97 -24.10
N THR A 129 -9.77 -1.82 -24.63
CA THR A 129 -10.44 -1.20 -25.77
C THR A 129 -9.51 -1.13 -26.98
N ASN A 130 -10.10 -1.17 -28.16
CA ASN A 130 -9.41 -0.96 -29.45
C ASN A 130 -10.27 0.02 -30.28
N LEU A 131 -10.47 1.21 -29.72
CA LEU A 131 -11.19 2.33 -30.32
C LEU A 131 -10.21 3.29 -30.98
N LYS A 132 -10.68 4.08 -31.95
CA LYS A 132 -9.83 5.04 -32.64
C LYS A 132 -9.77 6.36 -31.89
N GLY A 133 -8.58 6.97 -31.87
CA GLY A 133 -8.36 8.32 -31.35
C GLY A 133 -8.46 8.39 -29.82
N ARG A 134 -8.73 9.60 -29.32
CA ARG A 134 -8.96 9.87 -27.90
C ARG A 134 -10.42 9.61 -27.55
N VAL A 135 -10.68 9.13 -26.34
CA VAL A 135 -12.02 8.88 -25.80
C VAL A 135 -12.13 9.45 -24.39
N LYS A 136 -13.31 9.94 -24.05
CA LYS A 136 -13.64 10.35 -22.69
C LYS A 136 -14.38 9.22 -21.99
N VAL A 137 -13.93 8.87 -20.80
CA VAL A 137 -14.60 7.93 -19.90
C VAL A 137 -15.51 8.75 -18.99
N LEU A 138 -16.81 8.61 -19.16
CA LEU A 138 -17.81 9.32 -18.35
C LEU A 138 -18.01 8.64 -16.99
N SER A 139 -18.01 7.30 -16.98
CA SER A 139 -18.12 6.50 -15.75
C SER A 139 -17.61 5.07 -15.96
N GLU A 140 -17.16 4.45 -14.87
CA GLU A 140 -16.88 3.02 -14.79
C GLU A 140 -17.90 2.37 -13.85
N ASP A 141 -18.44 1.24 -14.27
CA ASP A 141 -19.37 0.41 -13.51
C ASP A 141 -18.60 -0.82 -12.99
N PHE A 142 -18.25 -0.82 -11.72
CA PHE A 142 -17.76 -1.98 -10.99
C PHE A 142 -18.62 -2.15 -9.75
N ASN A 143 -19.32 -3.28 -9.69
CA ASN A 143 -20.26 -3.56 -8.62
C ASN A 143 -19.97 -4.93 -8.00
N ILE A 144 -20.03 -4.99 -6.68
CA ILE A 144 -19.95 -6.21 -5.88
C ILE A 144 -21.29 -6.38 -5.18
N GLN A 145 -22.08 -7.35 -5.61
CA GLN A 145 -23.35 -7.69 -4.96
C GLN A 145 -23.09 -8.73 -3.86
N LEU A 146 -23.38 -8.37 -2.61
CA LEU A 146 -23.25 -9.26 -1.47
C LEU A 146 -24.59 -9.96 -1.19
N LYS A 147 -24.49 -11.25 -0.88
CA LYS A 147 -25.66 -12.08 -0.59
C LYS A 147 -26.24 -11.82 0.80
N GLU A 148 -25.37 -11.59 1.77
CA GLU A 148 -25.71 -11.40 3.18
C GLU A 148 -25.16 -10.08 3.69
N ASP A 149 -25.77 -9.55 4.76
CA ASP A 149 -25.19 -8.42 5.50
C ASP A 149 -23.82 -8.82 6.08
N THR A 150 -22.81 -8.09 5.69
CA THR A 150 -21.42 -8.47 5.92
C THR A 150 -20.63 -7.31 6.53
N ARG A 151 -19.75 -7.60 7.48
CA ARG A 151 -18.84 -6.61 8.04
C ARG A 151 -17.83 -6.16 6.99
N LEU A 152 -17.73 -4.86 6.80
CA LEU A 152 -16.73 -4.19 5.97
C LEU A 152 -15.70 -3.52 6.88
N VAL A 153 -14.42 -3.61 6.52
CA VAL A 153 -13.33 -2.86 7.16
C VAL A 153 -12.75 -1.92 6.12
N LEU A 154 -12.86 -0.63 6.36
CA LEU A 154 -12.62 0.39 5.35
C LEU A 154 -12.23 1.73 5.97
N GLN A 155 -11.58 2.58 5.17
CA GLN A 155 -11.24 3.97 5.51
C GLN A 155 -12.23 4.91 4.81
N GLN A 156 -12.76 5.90 5.53
CA GLN A 156 -13.85 6.76 5.04
C GLN A 156 -13.43 8.23 4.97
N PRO A 157 -12.83 8.68 3.87
CA PRO A 157 -12.44 10.07 3.67
C PRO A 157 -13.68 10.98 3.54
N ARG A 158 -13.47 12.26 3.74
CA ARG A 158 -14.53 13.28 3.61
C ARG A 158 -14.87 13.60 2.16
N GLY A 159 -13.98 13.31 1.23
CA GLY A 159 -14.10 13.59 -0.21
C GLY A 159 -12.95 13.00 -1.00
N PHE A 160 -12.87 13.32 -2.28
CA PHE A 160 -11.78 12.86 -3.15
C PHE A 160 -10.41 13.52 -2.89
N LYS A 161 -10.36 14.62 -2.13
CA LYS A 161 -9.11 15.17 -1.60
C LYS A 161 -8.79 14.45 -0.31
N THR A 162 -7.84 13.52 -0.35
CA THR A 162 -7.46 12.66 0.76
C THR A 162 -6.03 12.14 0.58
N SER A 163 -5.30 12.06 1.68
CA SER A 163 -3.96 11.46 1.80
C SER A 163 -4.00 9.97 2.16
N CYS A 164 -5.19 9.37 2.23
CA CYS A 164 -5.41 7.97 2.61
C CYS A 164 -4.88 7.62 4.02
N GLU A 165 -5.09 8.52 4.97
CA GLU A 165 -4.60 8.41 6.35
C GLU A 165 -5.73 8.32 7.40
N GLU A 166 -6.94 7.98 6.98
CA GLU A 166 -8.06 7.76 7.89
C GLU A 166 -7.86 6.46 8.70
N GLU A 167 -8.49 6.37 9.88
CA GLU A 167 -8.52 5.11 10.63
C GLU A 167 -9.45 4.09 9.96
N TYR A 168 -9.11 2.81 10.08
CA TYR A 168 -10.02 1.75 9.67
C TYR A 168 -11.26 1.71 10.56
N THR A 169 -12.42 1.68 9.93
CA THR A 169 -13.72 1.57 10.58
C THR A 169 -14.44 0.29 10.17
N ASN A 170 -15.29 -0.21 11.06
CA ASN A 170 -16.12 -1.37 10.80
C ASN A 170 -17.55 -0.92 10.51
N VAL A 171 -18.07 -1.30 9.35
CA VAL A 171 -19.42 -0.96 8.88
C VAL A 171 -20.13 -2.24 8.43
N GLN A 172 -21.44 -2.36 8.68
CA GLN A 172 -22.25 -3.43 8.11
C GLN A 172 -22.70 -3.03 6.71
N SER A 173 -22.53 -3.91 5.72
CA SER A 173 -22.78 -3.61 4.31
C SER A 173 -24.23 -3.18 4.05
N ALA A 174 -25.21 -3.81 4.70
CA ALA A 174 -26.61 -3.45 4.58
C ALA A 174 -26.96 -2.06 5.18
N SER A 175 -26.12 -1.53 6.07
CA SER A 175 -26.29 -0.20 6.67
C SER A 175 -25.53 0.90 5.94
N TRP A 176 -24.55 0.57 5.10
CA TRP A 176 -23.75 1.54 4.37
C TRP A 176 -24.49 2.00 3.11
N LYS A 177 -24.89 3.25 3.08
CA LYS A 177 -25.76 3.84 2.04
C LYS A 177 -24.98 4.75 1.10
N GLN A 178 -25.56 5.05 -0.06
CA GLN A 178 -24.93 5.90 -1.08
C GLN A 178 -24.65 7.33 -0.60
N ASP A 179 -25.44 7.84 0.34
CA ASP A 179 -25.23 9.18 0.93
C ASP A 179 -24.18 9.20 2.04
N ASP A 180 -23.75 8.02 2.54
CA ASP A 180 -22.66 7.91 3.49
C ASP A 180 -21.31 8.26 2.83
N ARG A 181 -20.27 8.43 3.65
CA ARG A 181 -18.92 8.63 3.14
C ARG A 181 -18.49 7.42 2.30
N MET A 182 -17.80 7.69 1.21
CA MET A 182 -17.15 6.64 0.40
C MET A 182 -16.01 5.98 1.17
N SER A 183 -15.57 4.84 0.68
CA SER A 183 -14.34 4.18 1.12
C SER A 183 -13.22 4.39 0.13
N GLU A 184 -12.04 4.60 0.65
CA GLU A 184 -10.79 4.39 -0.07
C GLU A 184 -10.56 2.89 -0.31
N LEU A 185 -9.60 2.58 -1.17
CA LEU A 185 -9.02 1.25 -1.31
C LEU A 185 -7.66 1.18 -0.61
N PRO A 186 -7.23 -0.03 -0.23
CA PRO A 186 -7.98 -1.29 -0.23
C PRO A 186 -9.04 -1.35 0.88
N LEU A 187 -10.09 -2.12 0.66
CA LEU A 187 -11.08 -2.46 1.68
C LEU A 187 -11.21 -3.97 1.86
N VAL A 188 -11.71 -4.40 3.00
CA VAL A 188 -11.96 -5.81 3.30
C VAL A 188 -13.42 -6.07 3.58
N ILE A 189 -13.98 -7.07 2.88
CA ILE A 189 -15.31 -7.64 3.12
C ILE A 189 -15.09 -8.88 3.97
N ALA A 190 -15.41 -8.80 5.26
CA ALA A 190 -15.15 -9.84 6.24
C ALA A 190 -16.38 -10.75 6.39
N GLY A 191 -16.54 -11.70 5.45
CA GLY A 191 -17.60 -12.72 5.50
C GLY A 191 -17.40 -13.71 6.66
N LYS A 192 -18.38 -14.57 6.84
CA LYS A 192 -18.41 -15.53 7.96
C LYS A 192 -17.26 -16.55 7.92
N ASN A 193 -17.00 -17.12 6.74
CA ASN A 193 -16.01 -18.19 6.55
C ASN A 193 -14.79 -17.72 5.76
N GLN A 194 -14.95 -16.69 4.95
CA GLN A 194 -13.92 -16.18 4.05
C GLN A 194 -13.93 -14.66 4.05
N LYS A 195 -12.79 -14.07 3.81
CA LYS A 195 -12.61 -12.62 3.64
C LYS A 195 -12.24 -12.33 2.19
N MET A 196 -12.71 -11.19 1.69
CA MET A 196 -12.35 -10.65 0.40
C MET A 196 -11.64 -9.32 0.58
N PHE A 197 -10.41 -9.24 0.10
CA PHE A 197 -9.67 -7.98 -0.01
C PHE A 197 -9.90 -7.41 -1.40
N VAL A 198 -10.42 -6.20 -1.49
CA VAL A 198 -10.78 -5.54 -2.75
C VAL A 198 -9.83 -4.39 -3.01
N SER A 199 -9.21 -4.36 -4.19
CA SER A 199 -8.36 -3.25 -4.61
C SER A 199 -8.24 -3.16 -6.14
N GLU A 200 -7.43 -2.21 -6.58
CA GLU A 200 -7.07 -1.98 -7.98
C GLU A 200 -5.56 -2.10 -8.18
N PHE A 201 -5.13 -2.29 -9.43
CA PHE A 201 -3.71 -2.38 -9.76
C PHE A 201 -3.41 -1.94 -11.19
N CYS A 202 -2.16 -1.55 -11.49
CA CYS A 202 -1.77 -0.92 -12.74
C CYS A 202 -2.56 0.38 -13.00
N LEU A 203 -2.63 1.23 -11.98
CA LEU A 203 -3.29 2.52 -12.05
C LEU A 203 -2.38 3.52 -12.80
N PHE A 204 -2.57 3.63 -14.11
CA PHE A 204 -1.82 4.51 -15.00
C PHE A 204 -2.77 5.30 -15.89
N ASP A 205 -2.57 6.61 -15.99
CA ASP A 205 -3.40 7.51 -16.82
C ASP A 205 -4.92 7.28 -16.63
N TYR A 206 -5.33 7.06 -15.37
CA TYR A 206 -6.71 6.79 -14.99
C TYR A 206 -6.93 7.17 -13.52
N PRO A 207 -8.11 7.61 -13.10
CA PRO A 207 -8.35 7.98 -11.69
C PRO A 207 -8.42 6.75 -10.79
N GLY A 208 -8.00 6.93 -9.54
CA GLY A 208 -8.19 5.94 -8.48
C GLY A 208 -9.66 5.65 -8.19
N MET A 209 -9.94 4.41 -7.82
CA MET A 209 -11.27 3.93 -7.51
C MET A 209 -11.58 4.07 -6.02
N PHE A 210 -12.74 4.62 -5.70
CA PHE A 210 -13.36 4.57 -4.38
C PHE A 210 -14.61 3.70 -4.44
N MET A 211 -15.11 3.26 -3.29
CA MET A 211 -16.32 2.44 -3.21
C MET A 211 -17.39 3.10 -2.36
N LYS A 212 -18.66 2.86 -2.72
CA LYS A 212 -19.84 3.25 -1.96
C LYS A 212 -20.78 2.08 -1.76
N GLY A 213 -21.47 2.08 -0.63
CA GLY A 213 -22.57 1.15 -0.36
C GLY A 213 -23.87 1.59 -1.05
N ASN A 214 -24.72 0.62 -1.36
CA ASN A 214 -26.04 0.81 -1.97
C ASN A 214 -27.16 0.21 -1.11
N ALA A 215 -28.40 0.64 -1.37
CA ALA A 215 -29.56 0.19 -0.60
C ALA A 215 -29.88 -1.31 -0.76
N ASP A 216 -29.40 -1.93 -1.84
CA ASP A 216 -29.58 -3.34 -2.18
C ASP A 216 -28.47 -4.27 -1.65
N ASN A 217 -27.67 -3.79 -0.69
CA ASN A 217 -26.52 -4.51 -0.14
C ASN A 217 -25.43 -4.80 -1.18
N SER A 218 -25.25 -3.90 -2.14
CA SER A 218 -24.13 -3.95 -3.07
C SER A 218 -23.16 -2.79 -2.83
N LEU A 219 -21.95 -2.95 -3.36
CA LEU A 219 -20.90 -1.94 -3.36
C LEU A 219 -20.65 -1.50 -4.80
N SER A 220 -20.55 -0.19 -5.04
CA SER A 220 -20.28 0.36 -6.36
C SER A 220 -19.08 1.28 -6.37
N ALA A 221 -18.32 1.23 -7.47
CA ALA A 221 -17.20 2.13 -7.70
C ALA A 221 -17.67 3.57 -7.92
N VAL A 222 -16.89 4.52 -7.42
CA VAL A 222 -16.99 5.95 -7.73
C VAL A 222 -15.58 6.50 -7.96
N HIS A 223 -15.47 7.52 -8.80
CA HIS A 223 -14.19 8.07 -9.22
C HIS A 223 -14.22 9.60 -9.19
N PRO A 224 -13.10 10.28 -8.88
CA PRO A 224 -12.97 11.72 -9.04
C PRO A 224 -13.02 12.11 -10.52
N GLN A 225 -13.55 13.29 -10.80
CA GLN A 225 -13.58 13.86 -12.15
C GLN A 225 -12.24 14.50 -12.50
N VAL A 226 -11.97 14.69 -13.79
CA VAL A 226 -10.76 15.36 -14.26
C VAL A 226 -10.81 16.83 -13.88
N PRO A 227 -9.82 17.37 -13.17
CA PRO A 227 -9.73 18.80 -12.90
C PRO A 227 -9.41 19.58 -14.17
N LEU A 228 -10.13 20.67 -14.42
CA LEU A 228 -9.97 21.57 -15.57
C LEU A 228 -9.29 22.89 -15.19
N GLU A 229 -9.56 23.40 -13.99
CA GLU A 229 -8.99 24.67 -13.53
C GLU A 229 -8.58 24.55 -12.07
N PHE A 230 -7.46 25.20 -11.75
CA PHE A 230 -6.89 25.23 -10.41
C PHE A 230 -6.84 26.67 -9.88
N GLY A 231 -7.07 26.84 -8.59
CA GLY A 231 -6.86 28.06 -7.84
C GLY A 231 -5.77 27.92 -6.79
N ASP A 232 -5.33 29.03 -6.24
CA ASP A 232 -4.33 29.06 -5.17
C ASP A 232 -4.85 28.40 -3.88
N ASP A 233 -4.02 27.57 -3.26
CA ASP A 233 -4.26 26.93 -1.94
C ASP A 233 -2.94 26.89 -1.13
N GLY A 234 -2.16 27.97 -1.23
CA GLY A 234 -0.92 28.13 -0.50
C GLY A 234 0.30 27.56 -1.25
N ASP A 235 1.28 27.10 -0.50
CA ASP A 235 2.57 26.62 -1.02
C ASP A 235 2.66 25.09 -1.16
N ARG A 236 1.65 24.37 -0.69
CA ARG A 236 1.66 22.90 -0.62
C ARG A 236 0.71 22.24 -1.63
N SER A 237 -0.36 22.91 -2.03
CA SER A 237 -1.40 22.32 -2.85
C SER A 237 -2.09 23.37 -3.73
N VAL A 238 -3.05 22.93 -4.52
CA VAL A 238 -3.96 23.79 -5.29
C VAL A 238 -5.41 23.39 -5.00
N LYS A 239 -6.32 24.34 -5.14
CA LYS A 239 -7.75 24.10 -5.09
C LYS A 239 -8.27 23.79 -6.49
N ILE A 240 -9.02 22.71 -6.67
CA ILE A 240 -9.76 22.46 -7.90
C ILE A 240 -10.95 23.43 -7.93
N THR A 241 -10.99 24.32 -8.92
CA THR A 241 -12.06 25.32 -9.07
C THR A 241 -13.08 24.93 -10.12
N LYS A 242 -12.72 23.99 -10.99
CA LYS A 242 -13.62 23.44 -12.01
C LYS A 242 -13.22 22.03 -12.37
N GLU A 243 -14.20 21.17 -12.49
CA GLU A 243 -14.07 19.78 -12.91
C GLU A 243 -14.78 19.53 -14.25
N ALA A 244 -14.36 18.51 -14.96
CA ALA A 244 -15.01 18.00 -16.16
C ALA A 244 -16.27 17.20 -15.77
N ASP A 245 -17.05 16.82 -16.78
CA ASP A 245 -18.16 15.88 -16.69
C ASP A 245 -17.73 14.43 -17.03
N TYR A 246 -16.43 14.13 -16.96
CA TYR A 246 -15.82 12.83 -17.21
C TYR A 246 -14.69 12.55 -16.21
N ILE A 247 -14.42 11.26 -16.00
CA ILE A 247 -13.43 10.78 -15.03
C ILE A 247 -12.03 10.61 -15.65
N ALA A 248 -11.95 10.41 -16.97
CA ALA A 248 -10.69 10.32 -17.70
C ALA A 248 -10.84 10.71 -19.18
N GLU A 249 -9.76 11.23 -19.78
CA GLU A 249 -9.58 11.34 -21.22
C GLU A 249 -8.31 10.60 -21.62
N THR A 250 -8.45 9.56 -22.46
CA THR A 250 -7.38 8.60 -22.71
C THR A 250 -7.35 8.13 -24.15
N ASP A 251 -6.31 7.38 -24.55
CA ASP A 251 -6.27 6.74 -25.85
C ASP A 251 -7.37 5.67 -25.94
N GLY A 252 -8.05 5.63 -27.09
CA GLY A 252 -9.11 4.67 -27.32
C GLY A 252 -8.63 3.23 -27.44
N THR A 253 -7.33 3.01 -27.69
CA THR A 253 -6.68 1.69 -27.69
C THR A 253 -5.81 1.58 -26.46
N ARG A 254 -6.30 0.91 -25.42
CA ARG A 254 -5.59 0.73 -24.16
C ARG A 254 -6.09 -0.44 -23.32
N SER A 255 -5.32 -0.77 -22.28
CA SER A 255 -5.77 -1.58 -21.14
C SER A 255 -6.09 -0.65 -19.96
N TYR A 256 -7.22 -0.89 -19.29
CA TYR A 256 -7.60 -0.19 -18.07
C TYR A 256 -7.00 -0.85 -16.84
N PRO A 257 -7.01 -0.22 -15.66
CA PRO A 257 -6.50 -0.83 -14.43
C PRO A 257 -7.17 -2.18 -14.13
N TRP A 258 -6.44 -3.05 -13.45
CA TRP A 258 -7.02 -4.25 -12.86
C TRP A 258 -7.94 -3.88 -11.70
N ARG A 259 -9.09 -4.56 -11.62
CA ARG A 259 -9.92 -4.68 -10.43
C ARG A 259 -9.70 -6.08 -9.91
N TYR A 260 -9.28 -6.23 -8.65
CA TYR A 260 -8.98 -7.55 -8.12
C TYR A 260 -9.55 -7.77 -6.72
N ILE A 261 -9.83 -9.03 -6.45
CA ILE A 261 -10.38 -9.51 -5.19
C ILE A 261 -9.54 -10.71 -4.76
N HIS A 262 -8.76 -10.54 -3.71
CA HIS A 262 -8.07 -11.65 -3.03
C HIS A 262 -9.04 -12.28 -2.03
N ILE A 263 -9.08 -13.62 -1.99
CA ILE A 263 -10.05 -14.39 -1.21
C ILE A 263 -9.31 -15.35 -0.31
N THR A 264 -9.59 -15.33 0.97
CA THR A 264 -8.98 -16.26 1.93
C THR A 264 -9.91 -16.65 3.07
N ALA A 265 -9.70 -17.86 3.59
CA ALA A 265 -10.32 -18.36 4.82
C ALA A 265 -9.37 -18.28 6.02
N ASP A 266 -8.08 -17.98 5.81
CA ASP A 266 -7.06 -17.88 6.86
C ASP A 266 -6.50 -16.45 6.90
N ASP A 267 -6.51 -15.81 8.05
CA ASP A 267 -6.02 -14.45 8.23
C ASP A 267 -4.52 -14.31 7.95
N LYS A 268 -3.76 -15.40 8.05
CA LYS A 268 -2.34 -15.44 7.65
C LYS A 268 -2.15 -15.18 6.17
N ASP A 269 -3.06 -15.68 5.33
CA ASP A 269 -2.97 -15.51 3.88
C ASP A 269 -3.26 -14.06 3.47
N MET A 270 -4.03 -13.30 4.25
CA MET A 270 -4.20 -11.86 4.01
C MET A 270 -2.89 -11.10 4.14
N VAL A 271 -2.08 -11.43 5.15
CA VAL A 271 -0.75 -10.82 5.36
C VAL A 271 0.21 -11.21 4.24
N CYS A 272 0.10 -12.46 3.75
CA CYS A 272 0.90 -13.00 2.64
C CYS A 272 0.33 -12.69 1.25
N ASN A 273 -0.67 -11.83 1.10
CA ASN A 273 -1.24 -11.51 -0.21
C ASN A 273 -0.16 -11.05 -1.20
N THR A 274 -0.02 -11.80 -2.30
CA THR A 274 0.93 -11.53 -3.40
C THR A 274 0.24 -11.17 -4.71
N MET A 275 -1.09 -10.99 -4.73
CA MET A 275 -1.81 -10.63 -5.97
C MET A 275 -1.28 -9.38 -6.65
N PRO A 276 -0.91 -8.28 -5.95
CA PRO A 276 -0.28 -7.13 -6.58
C PRO A 276 0.96 -7.51 -7.41
N MET A 277 1.85 -8.32 -6.84
CA MET A 277 3.08 -8.76 -7.49
C MET A 277 2.81 -9.66 -8.71
N ARG A 278 1.74 -10.47 -8.67
CA ARG A 278 1.31 -11.36 -9.77
C ARG A 278 0.58 -10.61 -10.89
N LEU A 279 0.07 -9.41 -10.62
CA LEU A 279 -0.56 -8.51 -11.59
C LEU A 279 0.39 -7.43 -12.11
N ALA A 280 1.61 -7.36 -11.56
CA ALA A 280 2.57 -6.29 -11.81
C ALA A 280 2.93 -6.14 -13.29
N PRO A 281 3.10 -4.91 -13.78
CA PRO A 281 3.64 -4.64 -15.10
C PRO A 281 5.14 -4.93 -15.13
N ALA A 282 5.70 -5.03 -16.32
CA ALA A 282 7.15 -5.02 -16.49
C ALA A 282 7.72 -3.63 -16.12
N SER A 283 8.96 -3.63 -15.61
CA SER A 283 9.70 -2.38 -15.36
C SER A 283 10.00 -1.65 -16.67
N GLU A 284 9.88 -0.32 -16.66
CA GLU A 284 10.34 0.56 -17.75
C GLU A 284 11.78 1.07 -17.52
N ILE A 285 12.41 0.74 -16.38
CA ILE A 285 13.82 1.06 -16.12
C ILE A 285 14.68 -0.09 -16.65
N ALA A 286 15.52 0.21 -17.63
CA ALA A 286 16.36 -0.79 -18.30
C ALA A 286 17.50 -1.31 -17.40
N ASP A 287 18.12 -0.41 -16.63
CA ASP A 287 19.16 -0.74 -15.66
C ASP A 287 18.75 -0.24 -14.26
N PRO A 288 18.22 -1.13 -13.41
CA PRO A 288 17.82 -0.79 -12.05
C PRO A 288 18.95 -0.91 -11.02
N SER A 289 20.19 -1.19 -11.42
CA SER A 289 21.30 -1.53 -10.51
C SER A 289 21.70 -0.39 -9.55
N TRP A 290 21.35 0.84 -9.89
CA TRP A 290 21.58 2.03 -9.05
C TRP A 290 20.55 2.19 -7.93
N ILE A 291 19.40 1.51 -8.02
CA ILE A 291 18.31 1.61 -7.04
C ILE A 291 18.69 0.79 -5.82
N ARG A 292 18.84 1.43 -4.68
CA ARG A 292 19.21 0.79 -3.41
C ARG A 292 18.09 0.97 -2.40
N PRO A 293 17.34 -0.08 -2.06
CA PRO A 293 16.47 -0.05 -0.89
C PRO A 293 17.32 0.01 0.39
N GLY A 294 16.79 0.63 1.44
CA GLY A 294 17.58 0.81 2.66
C GLY A 294 16.83 1.48 3.79
N LYS A 295 17.60 1.95 4.77
CA LYS A 295 17.09 2.68 5.94
C LYS A 295 17.61 4.11 5.94
N THR A 296 16.79 5.01 6.50
CA THR A 296 17.14 6.43 6.61
C THR A 296 16.84 6.96 8.00
N THR A 297 17.64 7.92 8.46
CA THR A 297 17.26 8.75 9.60
C THR A 297 16.24 9.79 9.19
N TRP A 298 15.45 10.31 10.14
CA TRP A 298 14.43 11.32 9.90
C TRP A 298 14.34 12.27 11.09
N GLU A 299 14.71 13.55 10.88
CA GLU A 299 14.84 14.52 11.96
C GLU A 299 13.55 15.25 12.32
N TRP A 300 12.55 15.24 11.43
CA TRP A 300 11.34 16.03 11.58
C TRP A 300 10.52 15.66 12.82
N TRP A 301 10.40 14.34 13.12
CA TRP A 301 9.53 13.84 14.18
C TRP A 301 9.87 14.38 15.56
N ASN A 302 11.14 14.58 15.86
CA ASN A 302 11.62 15.14 17.14
C ASN A 302 12.19 16.57 17.00
N GLY A 303 11.94 17.27 15.89
CA GLY A 303 12.25 18.69 15.69
C GLY A 303 13.72 19.01 15.50
N SER A 304 14.52 18.08 14.98
CA SER A 304 15.94 18.26 14.68
C SER A 304 16.78 18.62 15.92
N ILE A 305 16.44 18.07 17.08
CA ILE A 305 17.09 18.41 18.35
C ILE A 305 17.80 17.18 18.98
N PRO A 306 18.91 16.70 18.40
CA PRO A 306 19.80 15.81 19.14
C PRO A 306 20.40 16.54 20.34
N TYR A 307 20.72 15.79 21.39
CA TYR A 307 21.26 16.31 22.65
C TYR A 307 22.13 15.24 23.33
N GLY A 308 22.83 15.62 24.39
CA GLY A 308 23.63 14.69 25.18
C GLY A 308 25.09 15.05 25.24
N PRO A 309 25.93 14.23 25.89
CA PRO A 309 27.32 14.56 26.15
C PRO A 309 28.19 14.56 24.88
N ASP A 310 27.77 13.93 23.82
CA ASP A 310 28.42 13.87 22.52
C ASP A 310 27.94 14.96 21.53
N VAL A 311 26.99 15.79 21.92
CA VAL A 311 26.52 16.95 21.14
C VAL A 311 27.15 18.22 21.69
N ASN A 312 28.15 18.75 20.97
CA ASN A 312 28.92 19.93 21.36
C ASN A 312 28.61 21.18 20.51
N PHE A 313 27.50 21.15 19.79
CA PHE A 313 26.97 22.21 18.94
C PHE A 313 25.53 22.56 19.33
N LYS A 314 25.00 23.69 18.82
CA LYS A 314 23.60 24.05 18.98
C LYS A 314 22.77 23.30 17.96
N SER A 315 21.89 22.42 18.42
CA SER A 315 21.00 21.64 17.57
C SER A 315 19.92 22.50 16.87
N GLY A 316 19.45 22.04 15.73
CA GLY A 316 18.45 22.69 14.89
C GLY A 316 18.69 22.38 13.40
N LEU A 317 18.04 23.15 12.52
CA LEU A 317 18.25 23.04 11.08
C LEU A 317 19.56 23.73 10.69
N ASN A 318 20.68 23.06 10.91
CA ASN A 318 22.01 23.54 10.61
C ASN A 318 22.95 22.37 10.22
N ILE A 319 24.09 22.71 9.64
CA ILE A 319 25.01 21.72 9.07
C ILE A 319 25.57 20.76 10.14
N GLU A 320 25.85 21.24 11.36
CA GLU A 320 26.40 20.42 12.44
C GLU A 320 25.41 19.32 12.85
N THR A 321 24.14 19.66 12.96
CA THR A 321 23.07 18.70 13.24
C THR A 321 23.01 17.62 12.16
N TYR A 322 23.00 18.00 10.89
CA TYR A 322 22.92 17.01 9.80
C TYR A 322 24.20 16.17 9.70
N LYS A 323 25.37 16.72 9.94
CA LYS A 323 26.61 15.92 10.04
C LYS A 323 26.53 14.88 11.15
N TYR A 324 25.94 15.23 12.30
CA TYR A 324 25.71 14.28 13.39
C TYR A 324 24.77 13.13 12.96
N PHE A 325 23.71 13.42 12.18
CA PHE A 325 22.85 12.39 11.59
C PHE A 325 23.59 11.53 10.55
N VAL A 326 24.46 12.12 9.73
CA VAL A 326 25.31 11.37 8.78
C VAL A 326 26.26 10.44 9.52
N ASP A 327 26.93 10.92 10.59
CA ASP A 327 27.83 10.12 11.41
C ASP A 327 27.11 8.94 12.06
N PHE A 328 25.92 9.17 12.57
CA PHE A 328 25.07 8.12 13.12
C PHE A 328 24.66 7.09 12.04
N ALA A 329 24.23 7.55 10.88
CA ALA A 329 23.86 6.66 9.77
C ALA A 329 25.04 5.79 9.35
N ALA A 330 26.22 6.39 9.13
CA ALA A 330 27.44 5.67 8.76
C ALA A 330 27.89 4.66 9.82
N ALA A 331 27.85 5.05 11.09
CA ALA A 331 28.27 4.18 12.20
C ALA A 331 27.35 2.95 12.39
N ASN A 332 26.09 3.04 11.98
CA ASN A 332 25.09 1.99 12.13
C ASN A 332 24.71 1.30 10.80
N GLY A 333 25.42 1.59 9.70
CA GLY A 333 25.18 0.95 8.41
C GLY A 333 23.85 1.32 7.77
N LEU A 334 23.32 2.51 8.06
CA LEU A 334 22.15 3.03 7.39
C LEU A 334 22.56 3.66 6.05
N GLU A 335 21.74 3.48 5.04
CA GLU A 335 22.06 3.91 3.68
C GLU A 335 21.89 5.41 3.47
N TYR A 336 20.98 6.06 4.24
CA TYR A 336 20.55 7.42 3.96
C TYR A 336 20.35 8.28 5.21
N ILE A 337 20.37 9.59 4.99
CA ILE A 337 19.70 10.58 5.83
C ILE A 337 18.58 11.25 5.02
N LEU A 338 17.46 11.58 5.65
CA LEU A 338 16.41 12.38 5.07
C LEU A 338 16.42 13.76 5.69
N MET A 339 16.49 14.79 4.85
CA MET A 339 16.34 16.18 5.21
C MET A 339 14.90 16.59 4.88
N ASP A 340 14.07 16.71 5.92
CA ASP A 340 12.66 17.07 5.81
C ASP A 340 12.49 18.58 5.60
N GLU A 341 11.27 19.12 5.71
CA GLU A 341 10.98 20.53 5.49
C GLU A 341 11.93 21.46 6.25
N GLY A 342 12.54 22.41 5.55
CA GLY A 342 13.49 23.39 6.11
C GLY A 342 14.92 23.29 5.59
N TRP A 343 15.27 22.27 4.80
CA TRP A 343 16.55 22.18 4.13
C TRP A 343 16.73 23.27 3.04
N ALA A 344 15.63 23.68 2.41
CA ALA A 344 15.59 24.79 1.46
C ALA A 344 15.11 26.07 2.16
N LYS A 345 15.51 27.22 1.63
CA LYS A 345 15.08 28.55 2.11
C LYS A 345 13.57 28.77 1.97
N SER A 346 12.95 28.11 1.03
CA SER A 346 11.52 28.18 0.75
C SER A 346 11.03 26.86 0.17
N THR A 347 9.83 26.46 0.56
CA THR A 347 9.14 25.29 -0.01
C THR A 347 8.88 25.42 -1.51
N ARG A 348 8.93 26.64 -2.07
CA ARG A 348 8.69 26.92 -3.51
C ARG A 348 9.97 27.01 -4.34
N ASP A 349 11.15 27.06 -3.70
CA ASP A 349 12.44 27.19 -4.39
C ASP A 349 13.35 26.00 -4.02
N PRO A 350 13.42 24.98 -4.88
CA PRO A 350 14.25 23.80 -4.63
C PRO A 350 15.73 24.02 -4.95
N PHE A 351 16.16 25.22 -5.36
CA PHE A 351 17.52 25.51 -5.81
C PHE A 351 18.33 26.32 -4.79
N THR A 352 17.66 26.92 -3.81
CA THR A 352 18.31 27.75 -2.80
C THR A 352 18.25 27.03 -1.43
N PRO A 353 19.37 26.43 -0.98
CA PRO A 353 19.44 25.83 0.35
C PRO A 353 19.19 26.84 1.47
N ASN A 354 18.80 26.33 2.63
CA ASN A 354 18.73 27.09 3.86
C ASN A 354 20.15 27.67 4.15
N PRO A 355 20.30 28.99 4.42
CA PRO A 355 21.60 29.62 4.63
C PRO A 355 22.40 29.05 5.82
N ASP A 356 21.73 28.42 6.80
CA ASP A 356 22.38 27.77 7.92
C ASP A 356 22.87 26.34 7.59
N ILE A 357 22.63 25.89 6.34
CA ILE A 357 23.00 24.56 5.84
C ILE A 357 23.81 24.74 4.55
N ASP A 358 25.11 24.45 4.58
CA ASP A 358 25.87 24.24 3.35
C ASP A 358 25.51 22.84 2.80
N LEU A 359 24.50 22.80 1.94
CA LEU A 359 23.98 21.54 1.39
C LEU A 359 25.04 20.80 0.57
N HIS A 360 25.88 21.51 -0.17
CA HIS A 360 26.90 20.88 -1.01
C HIS A 360 28.01 20.27 -0.14
N GLU A 361 28.48 20.99 0.88
CA GLU A 361 29.41 20.44 1.86
C GLU A 361 28.81 19.21 2.56
N LEU A 362 27.52 19.26 2.94
CA LEU A 362 26.85 18.14 3.59
C LEU A 362 26.75 16.91 2.68
N ILE A 363 26.37 17.07 1.41
CA ILE A 363 26.30 15.97 0.43
C ILE A 363 27.68 15.34 0.22
N ASP A 364 28.73 16.15 0.06
CA ASP A 364 30.10 15.65 -0.08
C ASP A 364 30.55 14.92 1.19
N TYR A 365 30.22 15.44 2.36
CA TYR A 365 30.49 14.80 3.65
C TYR A 365 29.76 13.45 3.76
N ALA A 366 28.48 13.39 3.47
CA ALA A 366 27.69 12.16 3.49
C ALA A 366 28.24 11.12 2.50
N LYS A 367 28.57 11.54 1.28
CA LYS A 367 29.17 10.70 0.26
C LYS A 367 30.52 10.13 0.71
N SER A 368 31.36 10.92 1.41
CA SER A 368 32.64 10.45 1.95
C SER A 368 32.49 9.32 2.97
N LYS A 369 31.30 9.19 3.56
CA LYS A 369 30.90 8.15 4.53
C LYS A 369 29.99 7.07 3.94
N ASN A 370 29.79 7.08 2.63
CA ASN A 370 28.88 6.16 1.91
C ASN A 370 27.42 6.26 2.38
N VAL A 371 26.98 7.47 2.73
CA VAL A 371 25.60 7.78 3.11
C VAL A 371 24.99 8.69 2.03
N GLY A 372 23.79 8.35 1.56
CA GLY A 372 23.05 9.17 0.61
C GLY A 372 22.18 10.22 1.31
N VAL A 373 21.81 11.26 0.58
CA VAL A 373 20.94 12.34 1.06
C VAL A 373 19.62 12.33 0.31
N ILE A 374 18.52 12.38 1.06
CA ILE A 374 17.14 12.48 0.56
C ILE A 374 16.65 13.89 0.89
N LEU A 375 15.99 14.55 -0.08
CA LEU A 375 15.42 15.88 0.10
C LEU A 375 13.90 15.87 0.05
N TRP A 376 13.26 16.50 1.02
CA TRP A 376 11.81 16.67 1.05
C TRP A 376 11.35 17.81 0.13
N LEU A 377 10.20 17.63 -0.53
CA LEU A 377 9.60 18.58 -1.47
C LEU A 377 8.09 18.51 -1.41
N THR A 378 7.41 19.62 -1.71
CA THR A 378 5.99 19.56 -2.05
C THR A 378 5.82 19.12 -3.51
N TRP A 379 4.73 18.40 -3.82
CA TRP A 379 4.42 18.05 -5.20
C TRP A 379 4.29 19.29 -6.09
N LEU A 380 3.77 20.39 -5.55
CA LEU A 380 3.58 21.65 -6.27
C LEU A 380 4.92 22.26 -6.68
N THR A 381 5.95 22.12 -5.85
CA THR A 381 7.32 22.54 -6.20
C THR A 381 7.89 21.69 -7.32
N VAL A 382 7.69 20.38 -7.27
CA VAL A 382 8.14 19.47 -8.35
C VAL A 382 7.42 19.80 -9.67
N GLU A 383 6.10 20.04 -9.62
CA GLU A 383 5.32 20.42 -10.81
C GLU A 383 5.81 21.73 -11.45
N ASN A 384 6.15 22.71 -10.62
CA ASN A 384 6.62 24.03 -11.09
C ASN A 384 8.08 24.01 -11.58
N HIS A 385 8.86 22.96 -11.24
CA HIS A 385 10.28 22.85 -11.58
C HIS A 385 10.61 21.47 -12.19
N PRO A 386 10.04 21.11 -13.35
CA PRO A 386 10.14 19.74 -13.90
C PRO A 386 11.56 19.30 -14.27
N THR A 387 12.52 20.25 -14.38
CA THR A 387 13.95 19.97 -14.70
C THR A 387 14.83 19.88 -13.45
N MET A 388 14.26 19.94 -12.24
CA MET A 388 15.03 20.01 -11.00
C MET A 388 15.88 18.74 -10.76
N PHE A 389 15.43 17.57 -11.24
CA PHE A 389 16.15 16.32 -11.06
C PHE A 389 17.53 16.31 -11.72
N GLU A 390 17.70 16.98 -12.86
CA GLU A 390 19.03 17.19 -13.49
C GLU A 390 19.99 17.95 -12.55
N THR A 391 19.46 18.95 -11.84
CA THR A 391 20.23 19.71 -10.85
C THR A 391 20.57 18.86 -9.64
N PHE A 392 19.61 18.10 -9.13
CA PHE A 392 19.80 17.22 -7.97
C PHE A 392 20.77 16.07 -8.24
N GLU A 393 20.75 15.50 -9.45
CA GLU A 393 21.77 14.53 -9.88
C GLU A 393 23.18 15.15 -9.84
N LYS A 394 23.36 16.37 -10.37
CA LYS A 394 24.63 17.09 -10.32
C LYS A 394 25.09 17.40 -8.89
N TRP A 395 24.19 17.64 -7.99
CA TRP A 395 24.48 17.82 -6.56
C TRP A 395 24.84 16.52 -5.85
N GLY A 396 24.41 15.37 -6.37
CA GLY A 396 24.62 14.06 -5.78
C GLY A 396 23.52 13.64 -4.81
N VAL A 397 22.33 14.20 -4.94
CA VAL A 397 21.12 13.79 -4.19
C VAL A 397 20.73 12.37 -4.59
N SER A 398 20.45 11.52 -3.61
CA SER A 398 20.12 10.10 -3.84
C SER A 398 18.62 9.86 -4.04
N GLY A 399 17.78 10.64 -3.38
CA GLY A 399 16.33 10.47 -3.43
C GLY A 399 15.57 11.72 -3.03
N VAL A 400 14.25 11.67 -3.24
CA VAL A 400 13.34 12.74 -2.84
C VAL A 400 12.13 12.15 -2.12
N LYS A 401 11.67 12.83 -1.06
CA LYS A 401 10.36 12.65 -0.44
C LYS A 401 9.44 13.72 -0.98
N ILE A 402 8.39 13.33 -1.72
CA ILE A 402 7.45 14.26 -2.36
C ILE A 402 6.11 14.17 -1.64
N ASP A 403 5.62 15.30 -1.16
CA ASP A 403 4.53 15.36 -0.20
C ASP A 403 3.32 16.18 -0.67
N PHE A 404 2.16 15.97 -0.03
CA PHE A 404 0.90 16.71 -0.19
C PHE A 404 0.16 16.53 -1.51
N MET A 405 0.31 15.40 -2.21
CA MET A 405 -0.49 15.12 -3.39
C MET A 405 -1.98 15.09 -3.07
N ASP A 406 -2.39 14.39 -2.01
CA ASP A 406 -3.75 14.33 -1.44
C ASP A 406 -4.87 14.07 -2.45
N ARG A 407 -4.57 13.50 -3.60
CA ARG A 407 -5.50 13.31 -4.72
C ARG A 407 -5.12 12.11 -5.55
N GLN A 408 -6.12 11.51 -6.20
CA GLN A 408 -5.95 10.42 -7.16
C GLN A 408 -6.88 10.55 -8.38
N ASP A 409 -7.22 11.78 -8.78
CA ASP A 409 -7.79 12.03 -10.10
C ASP A 409 -6.76 11.75 -11.22
N GLN A 410 -7.22 11.62 -12.46
CA GLN A 410 -6.35 11.27 -13.58
C GLN A 410 -5.14 12.21 -13.71
N TRP A 411 -5.32 13.52 -13.46
CA TRP A 411 -4.23 14.48 -13.58
C TRP A 411 -3.13 14.19 -12.54
N MET A 412 -3.53 13.92 -11.30
CA MET A 412 -2.59 13.62 -10.23
C MET A 412 -1.92 12.24 -10.43
N VAL A 413 -2.67 11.22 -10.86
CA VAL A 413 -2.07 9.90 -11.19
C VAL A 413 -1.01 10.03 -12.28
N LYS A 414 -1.24 10.89 -13.28
CA LYS A 414 -0.22 11.22 -14.29
C LYS A 414 0.99 11.96 -13.70
N PHE A 415 0.77 12.80 -12.68
CA PHE A 415 1.88 13.46 -11.99
C PHE A 415 2.81 12.41 -11.33
N TYR A 416 2.28 11.44 -10.60
CA TYR A 416 3.09 10.38 -10.01
C TYR A 416 3.93 9.66 -11.07
N GLU A 417 3.32 9.24 -12.17
CA GLU A 417 3.99 8.48 -13.22
C GLU A 417 5.10 9.29 -13.90
N ARG A 418 4.81 10.52 -14.35
CA ARG A 418 5.82 11.36 -15.02
C ARG A 418 6.96 11.78 -14.10
N THR A 419 6.67 11.98 -12.81
CA THR A 419 7.67 12.33 -11.80
C THR A 419 8.58 11.13 -11.50
N ALA A 420 8.02 9.93 -11.31
CA ALA A 420 8.80 8.71 -11.13
C ALA A 420 9.75 8.47 -12.31
N LYS A 421 9.24 8.66 -13.53
CA LYS A 421 10.04 8.55 -14.76
C LYS A 421 11.16 9.59 -14.81
N ALA A 422 10.85 10.86 -14.60
CA ALA A 422 11.84 11.95 -14.65
C ALA A 422 12.91 11.76 -13.57
N ALA A 423 12.55 11.36 -12.37
CA ALA A 423 13.49 11.03 -11.30
C ALA A 423 14.39 9.84 -11.69
N ALA A 424 13.83 8.78 -12.31
CA ALA A 424 14.59 7.61 -12.76
C ALA A 424 15.62 7.97 -13.85
N GLU A 425 15.30 8.88 -14.78
CA GLU A 425 16.22 9.37 -15.81
C GLU A 425 17.46 10.05 -15.23
N HIS A 426 17.38 10.50 -13.96
CA HIS A 426 18.45 11.15 -13.19
C HIS A 426 18.95 10.33 -12.00
N HIS A 427 18.68 9.03 -11.96
CA HIS A 427 19.11 8.11 -10.89
C HIS A 427 18.67 8.55 -9.47
N ILE A 428 17.47 9.14 -9.36
CA ILE A 428 16.88 9.59 -8.10
C ILE A 428 15.70 8.68 -7.75
N PHE A 429 15.69 8.14 -6.55
CA PHE A 429 14.54 7.40 -6.06
C PHE A 429 13.50 8.33 -5.41
N VAL A 430 12.28 7.82 -5.26
CA VAL A 430 11.14 8.61 -4.76
C VAL A 430 10.45 7.88 -3.62
N ASP A 431 10.11 8.65 -2.59
CA ASP A 431 9.15 8.35 -1.55
C ASP A 431 7.96 9.31 -1.69
N TYR A 432 6.74 8.79 -1.80
CA TYR A 432 5.54 9.61 -1.94
C TYR A 432 4.78 9.72 -0.63
N HIS A 433 4.59 10.95 -0.13
CA HIS A 433 3.82 11.29 1.07
C HIS A 433 2.53 12.06 0.74
N GLY A 434 1.56 12.09 1.66
CA GLY A 434 0.22 12.58 1.32
C GLY A 434 -0.34 11.83 0.10
N ALA A 435 -0.13 10.53 0.05
CA ALA A 435 -0.25 9.70 -1.16
C ALA A 435 -1.38 8.67 -1.04
N TYR A 436 -1.87 8.18 -2.17
CA TYR A 436 -2.71 6.98 -2.19
C TYR A 436 -1.86 5.69 -2.06
N HIS A 437 -2.52 4.56 -1.81
CA HIS A 437 -1.87 3.25 -1.66
C HIS A 437 -1.12 2.83 -2.95
N PRO A 438 -0.05 2.03 -2.87
CA PRO A 438 0.64 1.48 -4.04
C PRO A 438 -0.32 0.76 -4.97
N SER A 439 -0.20 1.02 -6.27
CA SER A 439 -1.11 0.49 -7.30
C SER A 439 -0.38 0.11 -8.60
N GLY A 440 0.89 -0.32 -8.49
CA GLY A 440 1.70 -0.85 -9.60
C GLY A 440 2.75 0.10 -10.15
N LEU A 441 2.79 1.37 -9.72
CA LEU A 441 3.80 2.33 -10.15
C LEU A 441 5.20 1.90 -9.69
N GLU A 442 5.31 1.36 -8.48
CA GLU A 442 6.52 0.82 -7.85
C GLU A 442 7.12 -0.39 -8.59
N TYR A 443 6.36 -1.03 -9.46
CA TYR A 443 6.86 -2.09 -10.34
C TYR A 443 7.23 -1.55 -11.72
N LYS A 444 6.44 -0.61 -12.25
CA LYS A 444 6.72 0.05 -13.52
C LYS A 444 7.97 0.93 -13.44
N TYR A 445 8.10 1.66 -12.34
CA TYR A 445 9.23 2.51 -11.98
C TYR A 445 9.76 2.14 -10.59
N PRO A 446 10.62 1.12 -10.48
CA PRO A 446 11.10 0.60 -9.18
C PRO A 446 11.99 1.58 -8.41
N ASN A 447 12.30 2.75 -8.95
CA ASN A 447 12.85 3.87 -8.18
C ASN A 447 11.82 4.51 -7.23
N VAL A 448 10.54 4.18 -7.32
CA VAL A 448 9.54 4.50 -6.28
C VAL A 448 9.66 3.45 -5.18
N LEU A 449 10.35 3.79 -4.09
CA LEU A 449 10.67 2.84 -3.03
C LEU A 449 9.50 2.62 -2.06
N THR A 450 8.76 3.68 -1.74
CA THR A 450 7.68 3.58 -0.77
C THR A 450 6.64 4.68 -0.95
N PHE A 451 5.51 4.53 -0.25
CA PHE A 451 4.40 5.48 -0.21
C PHE A 451 3.91 5.60 1.22
N GLU A 452 3.48 6.77 1.64
CA GLU A 452 2.73 6.92 2.87
C GLU A 452 1.34 6.27 2.73
N GLY A 453 0.29 7.01 2.42
CA GLY A 453 -1.07 6.48 2.31
C GLY A 453 -1.46 5.62 3.50
N VAL A 454 -1.11 6.06 4.71
CA VAL A 454 -1.29 5.35 5.98
C VAL A 454 -1.29 6.35 7.14
N ARG A 455 -2.11 6.10 8.15
CA ARG A 455 -2.04 6.86 9.41
C ARG A 455 -0.83 6.37 10.22
N GLY A 456 0.35 6.92 9.89
CA GLY A 456 1.63 6.58 10.47
C GLY A 456 1.96 7.31 11.77
N MET A 457 3.23 7.20 12.22
CA MET A 457 3.65 7.79 13.49
C MET A 457 3.69 9.30 13.52
N GLU A 458 3.62 9.98 12.37
CA GLU A 458 3.44 11.44 12.30
C GLU A 458 2.23 11.93 13.11
N TYR A 459 1.19 11.10 13.19
CA TYR A 459 -0.01 11.37 13.97
C TYR A 459 0.18 11.24 15.49
N MET A 460 1.36 10.82 15.97
CA MET A 460 1.66 10.66 17.40
C MET A 460 0.55 9.90 18.16
N GLY A 461 -0.20 10.55 19.05
CA GLY A 461 -1.31 9.94 19.79
C GLY A 461 -2.51 9.50 18.94
N GLY A 462 -2.62 9.99 17.71
CA GLY A 462 -3.60 9.54 16.73
C GLY A 462 -3.16 8.29 15.95
N CYS A 463 -1.94 7.79 16.16
CA CYS A 463 -1.44 6.55 15.60
C CYS A 463 -1.43 5.48 16.71
N THR A 464 -2.34 4.51 16.62
CA THR A 464 -2.56 3.52 17.68
C THR A 464 -2.33 2.09 17.19
N PRO A 465 -1.82 1.17 18.05
CA PRO A 465 -1.71 -0.24 17.71
C PRO A 465 -3.05 -0.88 17.32
N ARG A 466 -4.18 -0.37 17.85
CA ARG A 466 -5.52 -0.78 17.44
C ARG A 466 -5.76 -0.62 15.94
N ASN A 467 -5.40 0.54 15.40
CA ASN A 467 -5.52 0.80 13.96
C ASN A 467 -4.41 0.09 13.16
N SER A 468 -3.18 0.12 13.69
CA SER A 468 -2.01 -0.46 13.03
C SER A 468 -2.04 -1.98 12.92
N ALA A 469 -2.85 -2.68 13.73
CA ALA A 469 -3.05 -4.13 13.63
C ALA A 469 -3.74 -4.56 12.31
N TYR A 470 -4.41 -3.64 11.61
CA TYR A 470 -4.97 -3.89 10.28
C TYR A 470 -3.93 -3.79 9.16
N TYR A 471 -2.84 -3.05 9.35
CA TYR A 471 -1.91 -2.70 8.27
C TYR A 471 -1.25 -3.89 7.60
N PRO A 472 -0.78 -4.94 8.29
CA PRO A 472 -0.16 -6.08 7.61
C PRO A 472 -1.10 -6.77 6.61
N ALA A 473 -2.40 -6.84 6.96
CA ALA A 473 -3.43 -7.53 6.18
C ALA A 473 -4.17 -6.64 5.17
N ILE A 474 -4.08 -5.30 5.30
CA ILE A 474 -4.75 -4.37 4.38
C ILE A 474 -3.73 -3.49 3.68
N ARG A 475 -3.06 -2.58 4.39
CA ARG A 475 -2.21 -1.57 3.75
C ARG A 475 -0.95 -2.17 3.11
N ASN A 476 -0.21 -3.03 3.83
CA ASN A 476 0.95 -3.75 3.27
C ASN A 476 0.56 -4.88 2.31
N ALA A 477 -0.68 -5.34 2.34
CA ALA A 477 -1.19 -6.25 1.32
C ALA A 477 -1.30 -5.58 -0.06
N ALA A 478 -1.41 -4.25 -0.13
CA ALA A 478 -1.35 -3.45 -1.36
C ALA A 478 0.08 -3.13 -1.82
N GLY A 479 1.06 -3.04 -0.90
CA GLY A 479 2.45 -2.74 -1.24
C GLY A 479 3.24 -2.02 -0.14
N PRO A 480 4.41 -1.43 -0.47
CA PRO A 480 5.29 -0.78 0.50
C PRO A 480 4.61 0.38 1.22
N MET A 481 5.01 0.61 2.48
CA MET A 481 4.38 1.58 3.36
C MET A 481 5.42 2.37 4.15
N ASP A 482 5.42 3.69 4.02
CA ASP A 482 6.20 4.56 4.91
C ASP A 482 5.37 4.91 6.15
N TYR A 483 5.55 4.11 7.19
CA TYR A 483 4.88 4.26 8.50
C TYR A 483 5.70 5.10 9.48
N THR A 484 6.99 5.32 9.21
CA THR A 484 7.95 6.00 10.08
C THR A 484 8.11 5.37 11.48
N PRO A 485 8.47 4.05 11.59
CA PRO A 485 8.62 3.38 12.89
C PRO A 485 9.89 3.80 13.64
N GLY A 486 10.04 3.33 14.90
CA GLY A 486 11.30 3.38 15.63
C GLY A 486 11.34 4.31 16.83
N ALA A 487 10.21 4.76 17.33
CA ALA A 487 10.17 5.55 18.56
C ALA A 487 10.83 4.81 19.73
N MET A 488 11.75 5.48 20.43
CA MET A 488 12.37 4.99 21.67
C MET A 488 11.62 5.47 22.91
N LEU A 489 10.94 6.64 22.82
CA LEU A 489 9.98 7.09 23.82
C LEU A 489 8.60 6.50 23.51
N CYS A 490 8.17 5.59 24.36
CA CYS A 490 6.95 4.82 24.21
C CYS A 490 6.05 4.98 25.44
N ALA A 491 4.75 5.02 25.25
CA ALA A 491 3.77 5.13 26.32
C ALA A 491 2.54 4.26 26.06
N GLN A 492 1.91 3.81 27.14
CA GLN A 492 0.54 3.30 27.07
C GLN A 492 -0.44 4.49 26.95
N PRO A 493 -1.66 4.31 26.38
CA PRO A 493 -2.61 5.41 26.18
C PRO A 493 -2.90 6.23 27.45
N ASP A 494 -2.93 5.58 28.60
CA ASP A 494 -3.29 6.19 29.88
C ASP A 494 -2.28 7.23 30.38
N CYS A 495 -1.02 7.14 29.92
CA CYS A 495 0.07 8.04 30.31
C CYS A 495 0.78 8.66 29.09
N PHE A 496 0.13 8.63 27.92
CA PHE A 496 0.71 9.15 26.70
C PHE A 496 0.87 10.67 26.74
N SER A 497 2.06 11.12 26.41
CA SER A 497 2.37 12.53 26.18
C SER A 497 3.44 12.62 25.11
N SER A 498 3.19 13.40 24.08
CA SER A 498 4.13 13.61 22.98
C SER A 498 4.21 15.09 22.65
N ARG A 499 5.41 15.65 22.76
CA ARG A 499 5.68 17.05 22.42
C ARG A 499 7.14 17.18 21.97
N ARG A 500 7.35 17.70 20.76
CA ARG A 500 8.70 18.00 20.29
C ARG A 500 9.49 18.84 21.31
N PRO A 501 10.74 18.51 21.57
CA PRO A 501 11.58 17.49 20.93
C PRO A 501 11.43 16.07 21.52
N ASN A 502 10.56 15.84 22.49
CA ASN A 502 10.33 14.55 23.12
C ASN A 502 9.07 13.89 22.53
N SER A 503 9.09 13.64 21.23
CA SER A 503 8.01 12.92 20.55
C SER A 503 7.95 11.47 21.04
N ALA A 504 6.74 10.95 21.23
CA ALA A 504 6.52 9.61 21.75
C ALA A 504 5.46 8.87 20.91
N SER A 505 5.49 7.54 20.94
CA SER A 505 4.49 6.68 20.32
C SER A 505 3.61 5.99 21.36
N ILE A 506 2.39 5.59 20.96
CA ILE A 506 1.58 4.63 21.70
C ILE A 506 2.05 3.21 21.31
N GLY A 507 2.17 2.35 22.31
CA GLY A 507 2.69 0.98 22.18
C GLY A 507 4.01 0.79 22.91
N THR A 508 4.46 -0.45 23.03
CA THR A 508 5.70 -0.75 23.76
C THR A 508 6.94 -0.55 22.89
N ARG A 509 8.12 -0.50 23.52
CA ARG A 509 9.39 -0.47 22.79
C ARG A 509 9.60 -1.74 21.97
N ALA A 510 9.22 -2.91 22.50
CA ALA A 510 9.27 -4.17 21.76
C ALA A 510 8.32 -4.14 20.55
N TYR A 511 7.16 -3.49 20.65
CA TYR A 511 6.27 -3.21 19.52
C TYR A 511 6.98 -2.40 18.44
N GLN A 512 7.63 -1.28 18.78
CA GLN A 512 8.35 -0.45 17.81
C GLN A 512 9.47 -1.20 17.09
N MET A 513 10.18 -2.07 17.80
CA MET A 513 11.22 -2.92 17.20
C MET A 513 10.61 -3.97 16.26
N ALA A 514 9.47 -4.56 16.63
CA ALA A 514 8.78 -5.56 15.81
C ALA A 514 8.29 -4.99 14.47
N LEU A 515 7.97 -3.70 14.41
CA LEU A 515 7.47 -3.05 13.19
C LEU A 515 8.45 -3.15 12.02
N TYR A 516 9.78 -3.19 12.26
CA TYR A 516 10.79 -3.37 11.21
C TYR A 516 10.76 -4.75 10.54
N VAL A 517 10.05 -5.71 11.13
CA VAL A 517 9.85 -7.05 10.56
C VAL A 517 8.42 -7.23 10.09
N VAL A 518 7.44 -6.67 10.80
CA VAL A 518 6.01 -6.85 10.49
C VAL A 518 5.60 -5.97 9.31
N PHE A 519 6.03 -4.71 9.28
CA PHE A 519 5.70 -3.78 8.20
C PHE A 519 6.71 -3.86 7.06
N GLU A 520 6.23 -3.59 5.86
CA GLU A 520 6.99 -3.70 4.62
C GLU A 520 7.21 -2.32 4.01
N SER A 521 8.48 -1.98 3.79
CA SER A 521 8.90 -0.79 3.07
C SER A 521 10.29 -1.02 2.46
N ASN A 522 10.50 -0.54 1.24
CA ASN A 522 11.84 -0.56 0.63
C ASN A 522 12.72 0.60 1.11
N LEU A 523 12.11 1.61 1.76
CA LEU A 523 12.80 2.67 2.47
C LEU A 523 12.20 2.75 3.88
N GLN A 524 12.93 2.21 4.87
CA GLN A 524 12.48 2.20 6.26
C GLN A 524 13.08 3.39 7.02
N MET A 525 12.22 4.20 7.64
CA MET A 525 12.68 5.32 8.46
C MET A 525 13.00 4.88 9.88
N LEU A 526 13.98 5.56 10.50
CA LEU A 526 14.23 5.58 11.91
C LEU A 526 13.70 6.92 12.45
N ALA A 527 12.51 6.89 13.06
CA ALA A 527 11.78 8.10 13.42
C ALA A 527 12.45 8.92 14.53
N ASP A 528 13.15 8.28 15.44
CA ASP A 528 13.76 8.96 16.58
C ASP A 528 15.15 9.55 16.27
N ASN A 529 15.64 10.40 17.15
CA ASN A 529 16.94 11.02 16.95
C ASN A 529 18.10 10.09 17.37
N PRO A 530 19.30 10.31 16.85
CA PRO A 530 20.49 9.52 17.18
C PRO A 530 20.79 9.44 18.68
N THR A 531 20.48 10.48 19.43
CA THR A 531 20.69 10.51 20.89
C THR A 531 19.96 9.38 21.59
N LEU A 532 18.68 9.22 21.30
CA LEU A 532 17.85 8.19 21.94
C LEU A 532 18.26 6.79 21.49
N TYR A 533 18.61 6.60 20.22
CA TYR A 533 19.16 5.32 19.76
C TYR A 533 20.50 4.99 20.45
N ASN A 534 21.37 5.97 20.67
CA ASN A 534 22.63 5.76 21.38
C ASN A 534 22.43 5.47 22.88
N MET A 535 21.36 5.98 23.50
CA MET A 535 20.96 5.61 24.87
C MET A 535 20.44 4.17 24.99
N TYR A 536 19.92 3.59 23.90
CA TYR A 536 19.39 2.23 23.84
C TYR A 536 20.09 1.42 22.72
N PRO A 537 21.38 1.14 22.84
CA PRO A 537 22.18 0.51 21.78
C PRO A 537 21.64 -0.86 21.37
N ASP A 538 21.09 -1.63 22.30
CA ASP A 538 20.48 -2.93 21.98
C ASP A 538 19.33 -2.82 20.99
N CYS A 539 18.45 -1.82 21.16
CA CYS A 539 17.34 -1.56 20.27
C CYS A 539 17.83 -1.05 18.92
N ARG A 540 18.76 -0.09 18.94
CA ARG A 540 19.42 0.47 17.75
C ARG A 540 20.05 -0.62 16.90
N ASP A 541 20.88 -1.47 17.51
CA ASP A 541 21.63 -2.50 16.78
C ASP A 541 20.68 -3.53 16.15
N TYR A 542 19.59 -3.89 16.84
CA TYR A 542 18.55 -4.75 16.28
C TYR A 542 17.88 -4.07 15.08
N ILE A 543 17.40 -2.84 15.23
CA ILE A 543 16.73 -2.08 14.15
C ILE A 543 17.66 -1.93 12.95
N ALA A 544 18.91 -1.56 13.19
CA ALA A 544 19.92 -1.43 12.15
C ALA A 544 20.19 -2.75 11.41
N SER A 545 20.09 -3.89 12.10
CA SER A 545 20.30 -5.22 11.51
C SER A 545 19.13 -5.73 10.65
N CYS A 546 17.92 -5.18 10.83
CA CYS A 546 16.74 -5.63 10.07
C CYS A 546 16.88 -5.30 8.59
N PRO A 547 16.73 -6.27 7.67
CA PRO A 547 16.67 -6.00 6.24
C PRO A 547 15.39 -5.28 5.84
N VAL A 548 15.39 -4.67 4.65
CA VAL A 548 14.18 -4.09 4.01
C VAL A 548 13.63 -4.99 2.89
N ASN A 549 14.40 -5.97 2.45
CA ASN A 549 14.02 -6.99 1.46
C ASN A 549 14.21 -8.39 2.05
N TRP A 550 13.33 -9.31 1.65
CA TRP A 550 13.22 -10.62 2.25
C TRP A 550 13.23 -11.73 1.21
N ASP A 551 13.99 -12.79 1.46
CA ASP A 551 13.99 -13.99 0.62
C ASP A 551 12.72 -14.80 0.77
N GLU A 552 12.15 -14.79 1.99
CA GLU A 552 11.00 -15.59 2.38
C GLU A 552 10.26 -14.97 3.56
N THR A 553 8.92 -15.03 3.53
CA THR A 553 8.05 -14.65 4.64
C THR A 553 7.17 -15.84 5.03
N ARG A 554 7.08 -16.09 6.34
CA ARG A 554 6.15 -17.04 6.97
C ARG A 554 5.29 -16.30 7.98
N VAL A 555 3.98 -16.33 7.84
CA VAL A 555 3.07 -15.83 8.87
C VAL A 555 2.84 -16.96 9.87
N LEU A 556 3.34 -16.79 11.08
CA LEU A 556 3.30 -17.82 12.11
C LEU A 556 1.93 -17.86 12.77
N ALA A 557 1.36 -16.69 13.07
CA ALA A 557 0.02 -16.54 13.60
C ALA A 557 -0.54 -15.16 13.24
N ALA A 558 -1.83 -15.07 12.96
CA ALA A 558 -2.52 -13.80 12.73
C ALA A 558 -4.01 -13.94 13.04
N GLU A 559 -4.59 -12.86 13.52
CA GLU A 559 -6.04 -12.65 13.60
C GLU A 559 -6.32 -11.22 13.11
N PHE A 560 -7.19 -11.09 12.15
CA PHE A 560 -7.43 -9.88 11.39
C PHE A 560 -7.86 -8.69 12.26
N GLY A 561 -7.00 -7.66 12.31
CA GLY A 561 -7.20 -6.46 13.12
C GLY A 561 -6.88 -6.64 14.61
N GLU A 562 -6.35 -7.80 14.99
CA GLU A 562 -6.07 -8.14 16.38
C GLU A 562 -4.57 -8.28 16.65
N TYR A 563 -3.89 -9.15 15.94
CA TYR A 563 -2.45 -9.38 16.05
C TYR A 563 -1.87 -10.01 14.79
N THR A 564 -0.56 -9.87 14.62
CA THR A 564 0.20 -10.52 13.54
C THR A 564 1.58 -10.90 14.06
N ILE A 565 1.99 -12.15 13.79
CA ILE A 565 3.34 -12.66 14.05
C ILE A 565 3.90 -13.24 12.76
N VAL A 566 5.02 -12.70 12.29
CA VAL A 566 5.69 -13.13 11.07
C VAL A 566 7.13 -13.54 11.35
N ALA A 567 7.64 -14.50 10.58
CA ALA A 567 9.06 -14.79 10.47
C ALA A 567 9.51 -14.50 9.03
N ARG A 568 10.61 -13.76 8.88
CA ARG A 568 11.17 -13.38 7.59
C ARG A 568 12.63 -13.75 7.50
N ARG A 569 13.04 -14.29 6.34
CA ARG A 569 14.42 -14.71 6.09
C ARG A 569 15.14 -13.74 5.17
N SER A 570 16.39 -13.44 5.54
CA SER A 570 17.35 -12.79 4.66
C SER A 570 18.68 -13.51 4.77
N GLY A 571 19.18 -14.09 3.68
CA GLY A 571 20.32 -14.97 3.68
C GLY A 571 20.06 -16.21 4.56
N ASN A 572 20.92 -16.40 5.56
CA ASN A 572 20.81 -17.51 6.51
C ASN A 572 20.16 -17.11 7.86
N LYS A 573 19.79 -15.84 8.03
CA LYS A 573 19.16 -15.33 9.25
C LYS A 573 17.66 -15.28 9.11
N TRP A 574 16.98 -15.52 10.23
CA TRP A 574 15.55 -15.30 10.38
C TRP A 574 15.28 -14.16 11.37
N TYR A 575 14.28 -13.38 11.07
CA TYR A 575 13.77 -12.31 11.92
C TYR A 575 12.31 -12.61 12.25
N ILE A 576 11.94 -12.52 13.53
CA ILE A 576 10.56 -12.71 13.97
C ILE A 576 10.06 -11.37 14.49
N GLY A 577 8.91 -10.91 13.98
CA GLY A 577 8.20 -9.76 14.49
C GLY A 577 6.77 -10.13 14.87
N GLY A 578 6.33 -9.70 16.05
CA GLY A 578 4.97 -9.86 16.53
C GLY A 578 4.41 -8.56 17.07
N ILE A 579 3.16 -8.22 16.73
CA ILE A 579 2.45 -7.05 17.24
C ILE A 579 1.04 -7.43 17.68
N THR A 580 0.52 -6.75 18.69
CA THR A 580 -0.87 -6.88 19.15
C THR A 580 -1.52 -5.51 19.34
N ASN A 581 -2.85 -5.48 19.26
CA ASN A 581 -3.65 -4.29 19.57
C ASN A 581 -3.73 -4.05 21.10
N GLU A 582 -4.80 -3.41 21.60
CA GLU A 582 -5.00 -3.11 23.03
C GLU A 582 -5.23 -4.34 23.91
N THR A 583 -5.29 -5.54 23.34
CA THR A 583 -5.47 -6.80 24.08
C THR A 583 -4.15 -7.52 24.24
N ALA A 584 -3.82 -7.89 25.48
CA ALA A 584 -2.65 -8.71 25.78
C ALA A 584 -2.86 -10.16 25.30
N ARG A 585 -1.79 -10.79 24.79
CA ARG A 585 -1.85 -12.15 24.22
C ARG A 585 -0.63 -12.99 24.56
N ASP A 586 -0.90 -14.27 24.71
CA ASP A 586 0.09 -15.34 24.77
C ASP A 586 -0.12 -16.28 23.60
N ILE A 587 0.82 -16.37 22.69
CA ILE A 587 0.72 -17.17 21.46
C ILE A 587 1.88 -18.16 21.40
N ASP A 588 1.55 -19.44 21.26
CA ASP A 588 2.54 -20.50 21.05
C ASP A 588 2.79 -20.64 19.53
N VAL A 589 4.03 -20.45 19.09
CA VAL A 589 4.43 -20.57 17.69
C VAL A 589 5.48 -21.66 17.50
N LYS A 590 5.27 -22.51 16.49
CA LYS A 590 6.21 -23.56 16.11
C LYS A 590 7.28 -22.99 15.20
N LEU A 591 8.51 -23.44 15.37
CA LEU A 591 9.65 -23.03 14.57
C LEU A 591 9.97 -24.03 13.44
N ASP A 592 8.97 -24.74 12.93
CA ASP A 592 9.09 -25.78 11.90
C ASP A 592 9.57 -25.26 10.53
N PHE A 593 9.60 -23.95 10.35
CA PHE A 593 10.19 -23.29 9.18
C PHE A 593 11.72 -23.23 9.21
N LEU A 594 12.37 -23.45 10.35
CA LEU A 594 13.83 -23.48 10.47
C LEU A 594 14.43 -24.72 9.80
N ALA A 595 15.65 -24.60 9.31
CA ALA A 595 16.33 -25.69 8.64
C ALA A 595 16.57 -26.89 9.57
N GLU A 596 16.38 -28.09 9.02
CA GLU A 596 16.57 -29.33 9.77
C GLU A 596 18.05 -29.52 10.14
N GLY A 597 18.28 -30.00 11.37
CA GLY A 597 19.63 -30.27 11.88
C GLY A 597 20.42 -29.02 12.29
N LEU A 598 19.90 -27.82 12.07
CA LEU A 598 20.56 -26.59 12.51
C LEU A 598 20.05 -26.11 13.87
N SER A 599 20.96 -25.48 14.62
CA SER A 599 20.67 -24.79 15.86
C SER A 599 20.95 -23.31 15.66
N TYR A 600 20.04 -22.45 16.06
CA TYR A 600 20.09 -21.00 15.91
C TYR A 600 20.32 -20.31 17.25
N ASN A 601 21.23 -19.35 17.29
CA ASN A 601 21.33 -18.42 18.41
C ASN A 601 20.25 -17.34 18.21
N ALA A 602 19.25 -17.36 19.07
CA ALA A 602 18.15 -16.39 19.01
C ALA A 602 18.37 -15.29 20.03
N THR A 603 18.39 -14.05 19.58
CA THR A 603 18.31 -12.87 20.45
C THR A 603 16.93 -12.28 20.29
N SER A 604 16.16 -12.25 21.39
CA SER A 604 14.79 -11.73 21.41
C SER A 604 14.65 -10.50 22.29
N PHE A 605 13.71 -9.64 21.91
CA PHE A 605 13.27 -8.46 22.64
C PHE A 605 11.77 -8.61 22.89
N THR A 606 11.40 -8.69 24.16
CA THR A 606 10.04 -8.95 24.59
C THR A 606 9.57 -7.84 25.51
N ASP A 607 8.27 -7.72 25.65
CA ASP A 607 7.69 -6.85 26.65
C ASP A 607 8.19 -7.24 28.05
N GLY A 608 8.60 -6.26 28.84
CA GLY A 608 9.01 -6.43 30.23
C GLY A 608 7.80 -6.62 31.16
N ILE A 609 8.08 -6.96 32.41
CA ILE A 609 7.02 -7.22 33.40
C ILE A 609 6.13 -6.00 33.68
N ASN A 610 6.65 -4.79 33.46
CA ASN A 610 5.93 -3.54 33.68
C ASN A 610 5.41 -2.87 32.38
N SER A 611 5.60 -3.47 31.21
CA SER A 611 5.29 -2.85 29.92
C SER A 611 3.83 -2.47 29.75
N SER A 612 2.91 -3.15 30.47
CA SER A 612 1.48 -2.79 30.47
C SER A 612 1.20 -1.40 31.08
N VAL A 613 2.16 -0.84 31.84
CA VAL A 613 2.10 0.50 32.48
C VAL A 613 3.26 1.36 32.02
N GLN A 614 4.49 0.83 32.01
CA GLN A 614 5.71 1.47 31.53
C GLN A 614 6.10 0.88 30.19
N ALA A 615 5.59 1.47 29.11
CA ALA A 615 5.75 0.93 27.74
C ALA A 615 7.20 0.84 27.25
N MET A 616 8.15 1.53 27.89
CA MET A 616 9.57 1.46 27.59
C MET A 616 10.29 0.27 28.27
N ASP A 617 9.62 -0.46 29.18
CA ASP A 617 10.16 -1.65 29.80
C ASP A 617 10.24 -2.80 28.78
N TYR A 618 11.41 -3.41 28.63
CA TYR A 618 11.61 -4.55 27.74
C TYR A 618 12.67 -5.50 28.30
N ARG A 619 12.67 -6.74 27.82
CA ARG A 619 13.68 -7.73 28.12
C ARG A 619 14.43 -8.11 26.86
N LYS A 620 15.76 -8.24 26.97
CA LYS A 620 16.61 -8.87 25.95
C LYS A 620 17.04 -10.24 26.46
N GLU A 621 16.76 -11.28 25.70
CA GLU A 621 17.09 -12.65 26.06
C GLU A 621 17.82 -13.34 24.91
N SER A 622 18.74 -14.26 25.25
CA SER A 622 19.44 -15.08 24.26
C SER A 622 19.23 -16.54 24.60
N THR A 623 18.86 -17.32 23.58
CA THR A 623 18.60 -18.77 23.74
C THR A 623 18.97 -19.53 22.47
N ARG A 624 19.14 -20.84 22.58
CA ARG A 624 19.33 -21.70 21.43
C ARG A 624 18.03 -22.35 21.00
N LEU A 625 17.70 -22.22 19.73
CA LEU A 625 16.46 -22.73 19.15
C LEU A 625 16.74 -23.60 17.91
N SER A 626 15.84 -24.52 17.64
CA SER A 626 15.82 -25.37 16.45
C SER A 626 14.40 -25.52 15.92
N ARG A 627 14.23 -26.17 14.78
CA ARG A 627 12.90 -26.41 14.19
C ARG A 627 11.93 -27.19 15.07
N ASN A 628 12.43 -27.93 16.06
CA ASN A 628 11.62 -28.75 16.95
C ASN A 628 11.08 -27.95 18.15
N ASN A 629 11.47 -26.70 18.32
CA ASN A 629 11.01 -25.87 19.41
C ASN A 629 9.67 -25.21 19.08
N THR A 630 8.88 -25.04 20.13
CA THR A 630 7.75 -24.10 20.19
C THR A 630 8.14 -23.01 21.16
N ILE A 631 7.99 -21.76 20.77
CA ILE A 631 8.22 -20.60 21.65
C ILE A 631 6.88 -19.98 22.02
N ARG A 632 6.77 -19.54 23.27
CA ARG A 632 5.62 -18.77 23.73
C ARG A 632 5.96 -17.28 23.61
N ILE A 633 5.20 -16.59 22.78
CA ILE A 633 5.31 -15.14 22.57
C ILE A 633 4.27 -14.47 23.47
N HIS A 634 4.76 -13.74 24.48
CA HIS A 634 3.94 -12.91 25.34
C HIS A 634 3.99 -11.46 24.86
N MET A 635 2.83 -10.85 24.63
CA MET A 635 2.67 -9.45 24.29
C MET A 635 1.66 -8.82 25.24
N VAL A 636 2.04 -7.75 25.94
CA VAL A 636 1.09 -6.98 26.74
C VAL A 636 0.15 -6.18 25.82
N ARG A 637 -0.82 -5.47 26.36
CA ARG A 637 -1.64 -4.52 25.58
C ARG A 637 -0.73 -3.55 24.78
N ASN A 638 -1.01 -3.35 23.50
CA ASN A 638 -0.20 -2.53 22.60
C ASN A 638 1.27 -2.96 22.56
N GLY A 639 1.51 -4.25 22.77
CA GLY A 639 2.82 -4.84 22.93
C GLY A 639 3.36 -5.49 21.67
N GLY A 640 4.61 -5.97 21.78
CA GLY A 640 5.28 -6.62 20.67
C GLY A 640 6.33 -7.63 21.07
N TYR A 641 6.83 -8.31 20.06
CA TYR A 641 7.93 -9.28 20.15
C TYR A 641 8.84 -9.11 18.93
N ALA A 642 10.13 -9.01 19.16
CA ALA A 642 11.12 -8.91 18.09
C ALA A 642 12.26 -9.89 18.35
N ALA A 643 12.74 -10.59 17.31
CA ALA A 643 13.88 -11.50 17.46
C ALA A 643 14.68 -11.64 16.18
N VAL A 644 15.98 -11.93 16.32
CA VAL A 644 16.87 -12.37 15.25
C VAL A 644 17.42 -13.76 15.61
N LEU A 645 17.41 -14.68 14.63
CA LEU A 645 17.88 -16.05 14.75
C LEU A 645 19.04 -16.25 13.77
N GLU A 646 20.22 -16.55 14.29
CA GLU A 646 21.44 -16.75 13.52
C GLU A 646 21.93 -18.19 13.69
N PRO A 647 22.22 -18.94 12.60
CA PRO A 647 22.65 -20.34 12.67
C PRO A 647 24.03 -20.53 13.33
#